data_c1c5e1de7c21472a5f5b3f8c7ac60273
#
_entry.id   c1c5e1de7c21472a5f5b3f8c7ac60273
#
_cell.length_a   1.000
_cell.length_b   1.000
_cell.length_c   1.000
_cell.angle_alpha   90.00
_cell.angle_beta   90.00
_cell.angle_gamma   90.00
#
_symmetry.space_group_name_H-M   'P 1'
#
loop_
_entity.id
_entity.type
_entity.pdbx_description
1 polymer ?
#
loop_
_entity_poly.entity_id
_entity_poly.type
_entity_poly.pdbx_seq_one_letter_code
_entity_poly.pdbx_strand_id
1 'polypeptide(L)'
;MQHPHFIDADGSFTLDRPEEISQLYFPLASEAGLKSCVSPDLGGDAKLDQETFLLEPVSVENLHNNRSTRNFWLVGADGTAFSLTGASAAQQAVKFTPAQDDSRLTAGFMWHTLERTLKPAGVHATLTSFVPVRDNVEVLCVTVENIADSTLTFTPYGAVPLYGRSADNLRDHRNVTSMLHRIRTTAHGVRVCPTMSFDERGHRPNQKVYYLLGYGADGQAPAAFYPTVEEFIGEGGSFTHPRAVLENYPGVPAGACRAGREAMGAFRFAPLTLAPGASARYILLLGVEESDEAIDRLFVRYDTAAKVDAALAETRRYWKEKVNVAFATGDADGDRLMKWVCFQPYLRRLFGCSFLPHHDYGRGGRGWRDLWQDCLSLLLMEPGPVGRMIEANFGGVRVDGTNATIIGAGDGNFIADRNGIARVWMDHALWPQMTTQLYLDQTGDLALLDRKAPYFKDPQAMRGNGIDEAWAPEQGSWQRTEAGEVYRGTLLEHLLLQQLTAFYDVGDHNLYRLRGADWNDALDMAADRGESVAFTCAYAGNLRTLAALLRQLDGRSPGGKAELMEELTVLLRPGQDYDDRAGKRALLWQYLERCRHTLSGRTVRVPLTDLADDLEKRADWLTGHLRRQEWIDGGEEGWFNSYYDNDGQRVEGFFPAGVRMMLTGQVFAVMGGVADEEQVRRIVRSADHYLYRPEIGGYRLNTDFGELKFNLGRMFGFAYGEKENGAVFSHMTVMYANALYRRGFAREGWKALKTLADAALHFETSRIYPGIPEYFSTDGRGVYHYLTGAASWFMLTMITQAFGVRGEAGDLLLAPQLTAEQFDETGTAELRLTFAGRPLTVRYHNAARKEAGSYRLGEVRCGDTAVTPGADGTVKLPRALVEQLPAEGGLITAELV
;
A
#
# COMPACT_ATOMS: atom_id res chain seq x y z
N MET A 1 -24.39 19.61 1.35
CA MET A 1 -23.00 19.33 1.71
C MET A 1 -22.42 18.34 0.72
N GLN A 2 -21.21 18.60 0.26
CA GLN A 2 -20.53 17.71 -0.70
C GLN A 2 -19.93 16.53 0.06
N HIS A 3 -20.36 15.31 -0.24
CA HIS A 3 -19.73 14.09 0.27
C HIS A 3 -19.96 12.96 -0.73
N PRO A 4 -19.04 11.99 -0.82
CA PRO A 4 -19.21 10.80 -1.65
C PRO A 4 -20.45 10.02 -1.24
N HIS A 5 -21.27 9.68 -2.24
CA HIS A 5 -22.41 8.81 -2.05
C HIS A 5 -22.16 7.49 -2.75
N PHE A 6 -22.23 6.40 -2.01
CA PHE A 6 -22.18 5.06 -2.60
C PHE A 6 -23.44 4.79 -3.43
N ILE A 7 -23.25 4.25 -4.63
CA ILE A 7 -24.34 4.00 -5.59
C ILE A 7 -24.63 2.50 -5.81
N ASP A 8 -23.73 1.63 -5.38
CA ASP A 8 -23.89 0.18 -5.47
C ASP A 8 -23.19 -0.56 -4.32
N ALA A 9 -23.39 -1.89 -4.27
CA ALA A 9 -22.78 -2.75 -3.26
C ALA A 9 -21.28 -3.00 -3.48
N ASP A 10 -20.75 -2.67 -4.64
CA ASP A 10 -19.33 -2.82 -4.97
C ASP A 10 -18.51 -1.59 -4.51
N GLY A 11 -19.17 -0.57 -3.95
CA GLY A 11 -18.54 0.63 -3.43
C GLY A 11 -18.30 1.70 -4.48
N SER A 12 -18.88 1.61 -5.67
CA SER A 12 -18.87 2.74 -6.61
C SER A 12 -19.57 3.93 -5.98
N PHE A 13 -19.06 5.14 -6.23
CA PHE A 13 -19.54 6.36 -5.58
C PHE A 13 -19.65 7.53 -6.54
N THR A 14 -20.44 8.53 -6.13
CA THR A 14 -20.52 9.83 -6.79
C THR A 14 -20.11 10.94 -5.84
N LEU A 15 -19.57 12.04 -6.41
CA LEU A 15 -19.25 13.26 -5.69
C LEU A 15 -19.56 14.47 -6.59
N ASP A 16 -20.35 15.40 -6.10
CA ASP A 16 -20.64 16.65 -6.82
C ASP A 16 -19.50 17.66 -6.61
N ARG A 17 -19.18 18.43 -7.65
CA ARG A 17 -18.14 19.49 -7.64
C ARG A 17 -16.81 19.05 -7.04
N PRO A 18 -16.23 17.93 -7.47
CA PRO A 18 -14.99 17.40 -6.88
C PRO A 18 -13.80 18.35 -7.01
N GLU A 19 -13.80 19.24 -8.01
CA GLU A 19 -12.75 20.24 -8.24
C GLU A 19 -12.68 21.34 -7.18
N GLU A 20 -13.67 21.45 -6.30
CA GLU A 20 -13.63 22.39 -5.17
C GLU A 20 -12.80 21.86 -4.00
N ILE A 21 -12.41 20.58 -4.01
CA ILE A 21 -11.61 19.94 -2.98
C ILE A 21 -10.17 19.80 -3.46
N SER A 22 -9.24 20.39 -2.71
CA SER A 22 -7.81 20.28 -3.00
C SER A 22 -7.26 18.90 -2.70
N GLN A 23 -6.23 18.49 -3.44
CA GLN A 23 -5.46 17.25 -3.21
C GLN A 23 -6.24 15.94 -3.43
N LEU A 24 -7.42 15.97 -4.07
CA LEU A 24 -8.07 14.75 -4.52
C LEU A 24 -7.33 14.16 -5.74
N TYR A 25 -7.11 12.85 -5.70
CA TYR A 25 -6.52 12.08 -6.80
C TYR A 25 -7.05 10.66 -6.82
N PHE A 26 -7.20 10.08 -8.00
CA PHE A 26 -7.81 8.78 -8.20
C PHE A 26 -6.88 7.85 -9.00
N PRO A 27 -6.70 6.58 -8.57
CA PRO A 27 -5.78 5.63 -9.20
C PRO A 27 -6.40 4.94 -10.39
N LEU A 28 -5.63 4.83 -11.47
CA LEU A 28 -5.92 3.98 -12.62
C LEU A 28 -4.66 3.18 -12.95
N ALA A 29 -4.74 1.85 -13.08
CA ALA A 29 -3.58 1.04 -13.39
C ALA A 29 -3.94 -0.25 -14.12
N SER A 30 -2.97 -0.79 -14.87
CA SER A 30 -3.05 -2.11 -15.48
C SER A 30 -2.15 -3.11 -14.77
N GLU A 31 -2.44 -4.40 -14.94
CA GLU A 31 -1.52 -5.48 -14.59
C GLU A 31 -0.28 -5.53 -15.52
N ALA A 32 -0.35 -4.86 -16.68
CA ALA A 32 0.78 -4.75 -17.61
C ALA A 32 1.85 -3.74 -17.18
N GLY A 33 1.53 -2.83 -16.24
CA GLY A 33 2.49 -1.92 -15.66
C GLY A 33 2.17 -0.43 -15.75
N LEU A 34 1.25 0.00 -16.65
CA LEU A 34 0.85 1.41 -16.68
C LEU A 34 0.16 1.80 -15.39
N LYS A 35 0.56 2.92 -14.84
CA LYS A 35 0.03 3.56 -13.64
C LYS A 35 -0.34 4.99 -13.97
N SER A 36 -1.54 5.39 -13.62
CA SER A 36 -2.06 6.73 -13.85
C SER A 36 -2.72 7.26 -12.59
N CYS A 37 -2.63 8.56 -12.40
CA CYS A 37 -3.30 9.28 -11.35
C CYS A 37 -4.09 10.43 -11.99
N VAL A 38 -5.38 10.55 -11.67
CA VAL A 38 -6.24 11.61 -12.17
C VAL A 38 -6.80 12.45 -11.04
N SER A 39 -6.69 13.78 -11.18
CA SER A 39 -7.37 14.76 -10.34
C SER A 39 -8.79 15.05 -10.87
N PRO A 40 -9.65 15.77 -10.13
CA PRO A 40 -11.02 16.07 -10.55
C PRO A 40 -11.16 16.82 -11.89
N ASP A 41 -10.14 17.55 -12.31
CA ASP A 41 -10.05 18.25 -13.60
C ASP A 41 -9.24 17.46 -14.66
N LEU A 42 -9.03 16.16 -14.42
CA LEU A 42 -8.23 15.22 -15.21
C LEU A 42 -6.74 15.59 -15.32
N GLY A 43 -6.22 16.36 -14.37
CA GLY A 43 -4.78 16.51 -14.13
C GLY A 43 -4.17 15.22 -13.55
N GLY A 44 -2.97 15.31 -12.98
CA GLY A 44 -2.23 14.20 -12.43
C GLY A 44 -1.10 13.71 -13.33
N ASP A 45 -0.57 12.52 -13.08
CA ASP A 45 0.51 11.94 -13.89
C ASP A 45 0.17 10.56 -14.47
N ALA A 46 1.05 10.05 -15.34
CA ALA A 46 0.97 8.69 -15.88
C ALA A 46 2.38 8.18 -16.20
N LYS A 47 2.65 6.89 -15.88
CA LYS A 47 3.99 6.30 -15.98
C LYS A 47 3.95 4.78 -16.11
N LEU A 48 5.03 4.18 -16.56
CA LEU A 48 5.33 2.76 -16.32
C LEU A 48 6.15 2.59 -15.03
N ASP A 49 7.22 3.37 -14.91
CA ASP A 49 8.19 3.37 -13.83
C ASP A 49 8.78 4.78 -13.65
N GLN A 50 9.81 4.93 -12.79
CA GLN A 50 10.45 6.22 -12.52
C GLN A 50 11.23 6.79 -13.72
N GLU A 51 11.54 5.98 -14.71
CA GLU A 51 12.27 6.39 -15.92
C GLU A 51 11.35 6.70 -17.09
N THR A 52 10.08 6.29 -17.01
CA THR A 52 9.15 6.29 -18.14
C THR A 52 7.84 6.98 -17.76
N PHE A 53 7.86 8.31 -17.71
CA PHE A 53 6.66 9.12 -17.49
C PHE A 53 6.05 9.60 -18.80
N LEU A 54 4.76 9.37 -18.97
CA LEU A 54 3.96 9.85 -20.10
C LEU A 54 3.55 11.29 -19.89
N LEU A 55 3.15 11.61 -18.65
CA LEU A 55 2.80 12.96 -18.21
C LEU A 55 3.84 13.44 -17.18
N GLU A 56 3.90 14.74 -16.99
CA GLU A 56 4.80 15.36 -16.00
C GLU A 56 4.54 14.82 -14.60
N PRO A 57 5.59 14.37 -13.87
CA PRO A 57 5.44 13.92 -12.49
C PRO A 57 4.86 15.01 -11.59
N VAL A 58 3.94 14.63 -10.70
CA VAL A 58 3.34 15.54 -9.72
C VAL A 58 3.44 14.99 -8.31
N SER A 59 3.30 15.85 -7.32
CA SER A 59 3.15 15.50 -5.91
C SER A 59 1.78 15.93 -5.39
N VAL A 60 1.35 15.36 -4.27
CA VAL A 60 0.09 15.74 -3.62
C VAL A 60 0.06 17.23 -3.29
N GLU A 61 1.19 17.77 -2.80
CA GLU A 61 1.32 19.18 -2.43
C GLU A 61 1.24 20.12 -3.63
N ASN A 62 1.50 19.61 -4.83
CA ASN A 62 1.59 20.40 -6.06
C ASN A 62 0.45 20.14 -7.04
N LEU A 63 -0.57 19.36 -6.68
CA LEU A 63 -1.72 19.07 -7.55
C LEU A 63 -2.42 20.35 -8.03
N HIS A 64 -2.48 21.38 -7.21
CA HIS A 64 -3.06 22.68 -7.56
C HIS A 64 -2.28 23.43 -8.67
N ASN A 65 -1.03 23.09 -8.91
CA ASN A 65 -0.18 23.63 -9.97
C ASN A 65 0.06 22.63 -11.10
N ASN A 66 -0.74 21.57 -11.20
CA ASN A 66 -0.55 20.54 -12.20
C ASN A 66 -0.84 21.07 -13.61
N ARG A 67 0.14 20.91 -14.52
CA ARG A 67 0.05 21.36 -15.92
C ARG A 67 -0.39 20.25 -16.87
N SER A 68 -0.29 19.00 -16.46
CA SER A 68 -0.52 17.83 -17.30
C SER A 68 -1.98 17.39 -17.30
N THR A 69 -2.88 18.27 -17.77
CA THR A 69 -4.31 17.97 -17.86
C THR A 69 -4.62 17.21 -19.15
N ARG A 70 -5.44 16.15 -19.03
CA ARG A 70 -6.02 15.44 -20.20
C ARG A 70 -7.23 16.22 -20.66
N ASN A 71 -7.02 17.29 -21.41
CA ASN A 71 -8.07 18.24 -21.74
C ASN A 71 -8.75 17.93 -23.09
N PHE A 72 -10.03 18.26 -23.16
CA PHE A 72 -10.81 18.25 -24.40
C PHE A 72 -11.57 19.57 -24.51
N TRP A 73 -11.49 20.20 -25.68
CA TRP A 73 -12.05 21.52 -25.90
C TRP A 73 -13.12 21.48 -26.99
N LEU A 74 -14.12 22.35 -26.85
CA LEU A 74 -15.08 22.69 -27.90
C LEU A 74 -14.95 24.17 -28.21
N VAL A 75 -14.84 24.51 -29.49
CA VAL A 75 -14.85 25.90 -29.94
C VAL A 75 -16.14 26.12 -30.71
N GLY A 76 -17.00 27.02 -30.22
CA GLY A 76 -18.24 27.40 -30.86
C GLY A 76 -18.02 28.13 -32.18
N ALA A 77 -19.08 28.27 -32.98
CA ALA A 77 -19.04 29.00 -34.26
C ALA A 77 -18.71 30.50 -34.05
N ASP A 78 -18.97 31.06 -32.86
CA ASP A 78 -18.62 32.42 -32.44
C ASP A 78 -17.18 32.59 -31.97
N GLY A 79 -16.39 31.50 -31.94
CA GLY A 79 -15.01 31.44 -31.46
C GLY A 79 -14.87 31.25 -29.95
N THR A 80 -15.99 31.11 -29.19
CA THR A 80 -15.93 30.86 -27.75
C THR A 80 -15.40 29.44 -27.48
N ALA A 81 -14.38 29.32 -26.65
CA ALA A 81 -13.76 28.04 -26.31
C ALA A 81 -14.19 27.54 -24.94
N PHE A 82 -14.56 26.26 -24.85
CA PHE A 82 -15.03 25.59 -23.65
C PHE A 82 -14.15 24.38 -23.35
N SER A 83 -13.59 24.27 -22.13
CA SER A 83 -12.90 23.08 -21.66
C SER A 83 -13.91 22.13 -21.02
N LEU A 84 -13.95 20.87 -21.49
CA LEU A 84 -14.86 19.87 -20.94
C LEU A 84 -14.39 19.32 -19.56
N THR A 85 -13.13 19.54 -19.22
CA THR A 85 -12.59 19.16 -17.89
C THR A 85 -12.70 20.29 -16.85
N GLY A 86 -12.98 21.51 -17.32
CA GLY A 86 -12.95 22.70 -16.48
C GLY A 86 -11.57 23.33 -16.33
N ALA A 87 -10.53 22.71 -16.89
CA ALA A 87 -9.16 23.22 -16.85
C ALA A 87 -8.94 24.33 -17.89
N SER A 88 -9.58 25.48 -17.68
CA SER A 88 -9.42 26.69 -18.52
C SER A 88 -9.37 27.95 -17.68
N ALA A 89 -8.71 29.00 -18.15
CA ALA A 89 -8.69 30.30 -17.49
C ALA A 89 -10.10 30.87 -17.30
N ALA A 90 -11.00 30.67 -18.26
CA ALA A 90 -12.39 31.09 -18.14
C ALA A 90 -13.13 30.38 -16.99
N GLN A 91 -12.98 29.08 -16.83
CA GLN A 91 -13.60 28.34 -15.71
C GLN A 91 -12.95 28.68 -14.37
N GLN A 92 -11.64 28.88 -14.32
CA GLN A 92 -10.95 29.33 -13.11
C GLN A 92 -11.43 30.70 -12.65
N ALA A 93 -11.73 31.60 -13.56
CA ALA A 93 -12.24 32.94 -13.25
C ALA A 93 -13.63 32.96 -12.59
N VAL A 94 -14.47 31.96 -12.88
CA VAL A 94 -15.83 31.84 -12.32
C VAL A 94 -15.95 30.80 -11.20
N LYS A 95 -14.86 30.12 -10.85
CA LYS A 95 -14.85 29.13 -9.80
C LYS A 95 -15.35 29.71 -8.47
N PHE A 96 -16.13 28.94 -7.74
CA PHE A 96 -16.82 29.34 -6.49
C PHE A 96 -17.90 30.43 -6.67
N THR A 97 -18.34 30.68 -7.88
CA THR A 97 -19.46 31.58 -8.16
C THR A 97 -20.67 30.83 -8.73
N PRO A 98 -21.85 31.38 -8.77
CA PRO A 98 -23.02 30.78 -9.42
C PRO A 98 -22.86 30.51 -10.94
N ALA A 99 -21.88 31.13 -11.57
CA ALA A 99 -21.55 30.94 -12.99
C ALA A 99 -20.65 29.71 -13.24
N GLN A 100 -20.18 29.06 -12.20
CA GLN A 100 -19.40 27.81 -12.32
C GLN A 100 -20.29 26.73 -12.96
N ASP A 101 -19.69 25.92 -13.85
CA ASP A 101 -20.37 24.75 -14.42
C ASP A 101 -20.72 23.72 -13.33
N ASP A 102 -21.83 23.02 -13.52
CA ASP A 102 -22.15 21.87 -12.67
C ASP A 102 -21.31 20.67 -13.08
N SER A 103 -20.64 20.05 -12.11
CA SER A 103 -19.81 18.87 -12.32
C SER A 103 -20.13 17.76 -11.33
N ARG A 104 -19.98 16.51 -11.78
CA ARG A 104 -20.14 15.30 -10.97
C ARG A 104 -19.08 14.29 -11.35
N LEU A 105 -18.49 13.68 -10.33
CA LEU A 105 -17.63 12.54 -10.46
C LEU A 105 -18.43 11.28 -10.14
N THR A 106 -18.22 10.22 -10.93
CA THR A 106 -18.61 8.85 -10.59
C THR A 106 -17.41 7.95 -10.78
N ALA A 107 -17.06 7.12 -9.77
CA ALA A 107 -15.87 6.28 -9.83
C ALA A 107 -16.11 4.93 -9.17
N GLY A 108 -15.33 3.94 -9.62
CA GLY A 108 -15.23 2.61 -9.05
C GLY A 108 -13.84 2.04 -9.36
N PHE A 109 -13.58 0.78 -9.04
CA PHE A 109 -12.24 0.22 -9.17
C PHE A 109 -11.67 0.36 -10.57
N MET A 110 -10.61 1.17 -10.71
CA MET A 110 -9.85 1.44 -11.94
C MET A 110 -10.64 2.10 -13.08
N TRP A 111 -11.70 2.82 -12.76
CA TRP A 111 -12.39 3.69 -13.71
C TRP A 111 -12.93 4.95 -13.01
N HIS A 112 -12.98 6.03 -13.77
CA HIS A 112 -13.32 7.36 -13.28
C HIS A 112 -14.08 8.11 -14.37
N THR A 113 -15.25 8.65 -14.06
CA THR A 113 -16.10 9.40 -15.00
C THR A 113 -16.37 10.79 -14.44
N LEU A 114 -15.98 11.81 -15.18
CA LEU A 114 -16.34 13.20 -14.91
C LEU A 114 -17.49 13.60 -15.84
N GLU A 115 -18.58 14.06 -15.27
CA GLU A 115 -19.70 14.68 -15.97
C GLU A 115 -19.66 16.18 -15.72
N ARG A 116 -19.92 16.99 -16.77
CA ARG A 116 -19.95 18.44 -16.67
C ARG A 116 -21.05 19.01 -17.57
N THR A 117 -21.85 19.90 -17.00
CA THR A 117 -22.89 20.63 -17.72
C THR A 117 -22.42 22.07 -17.97
N LEU A 118 -22.07 22.33 -19.23
CA LEU A 118 -21.60 23.64 -19.71
C LEU A 118 -22.81 24.45 -20.19
N LYS A 119 -23.48 25.11 -19.27
CA LYS A 119 -24.73 25.87 -19.55
C LYS A 119 -24.56 26.89 -20.65
N PRO A 120 -23.48 27.72 -20.70
CA PRO A 120 -23.25 28.68 -21.77
C PRO A 120 -23.10 28.08 -23.16
N ALA A 121 -22.58 26.84 -23.24
CA ALA A 121 -22.40 26.11 -24.47
C ALA A 121 -23.65 25.30 -24.88
N GLY A 122 -24.61 25.10 -23.99
CA GLY A 122 -25.76 24.19 -24.20
C GLY A 122 -25.35 22.73 -24.33
N VAL A 123 -24.29 22.31 -23.61
CA VAL A 123 -23.68 20.99 -23.74
C VAL A 123 -23.61 20.28 -22.40
N HIS A 124 -23.89 18.96 -22.41
CA HIS A 124 -23.50 18.04 -21.37
C HIS A 124 -22.36 17.15 -21.86
N ALA A 125 -21.30 17.07 -21.08
CA ALA A 125 -20.10 16.28 -21.40
C ALA A 125 -19.87 15.18 -20.37
N THR A 126 -19.51 13.98 -20.86
CA THR A 126 -19.13 12.82 -20.06
C THR A 126 -17.74 12.37 -20.46
N LEU A 127 -16.80 12.37 -19.53
CA LEU A 127 -15.41 11.98 -19.76
C LEU A 127 -15.07 10.79 -18.86
N THR A 128 -14.93 9.60 -19.48
CA THR A 128 -14.58 8.37 -18.75
C THR A 128 -13.14 8.00 -19.01
N SER A 129 -12.34 7.94 -17.94
CA SER A 129 -10.95 7.49 -17.94
C SER A 129 -10.82 6.11 -17.33
N PHE A 130 -10.06 5.23 -17.95
CA PHE A 130 -9.70 3.93 -17.40
C PHE A 130 -8.41 3.40 -18.04
N VAL A 131 -7.78 2.42 -17.37
CA VAL A 131 -6.62 1.71 -17.91
C VAL A 131 -7.03 0.23 -18.08
N PRO A 132 -7.03 -0.30 -19.30
CA PRO A 132 -7.36 -1.71 -19.56
C PRO A 132 -6.39 -2.64 -18.82
N VAL A 133 -6.90 -3.77 -18.35
CA VAL A 133 -6.17 -4.67 -17.43
C VAL A 133 -4.80 -5.13 -17.97
N ARG A 134 -4.69 -5.35 -19.31
CA ARG A 134 -3.53 -6.04 -19.90
C ARG A 134 -2.69 -5.16 -20.83
N ASP A 135 -3.00 -3.88 -20.94
CA ASP A 135 -2.34 -2.98 -21.89
C ASP A 135 -1.77 -1.74 -21.22
N ASN A 136 -0.69 -1.21 -21.78
CA ASN A 136 -0.03 0.01 -21.33
C ASN A 136 -0.62 1.25 -22.01
N VAL A 137 -1.94 1.41 -21.90
CA VAL A 137 -2.68 2.54 -22.48
C VAL A 137 -3.73 3.05 -21.50
N GLU A 138 -3.80 4.35 -21.32
CA GLU A 138 -4.94 5.02 -20.68
C GLU A 138 -5.92 5.42 -21.77
N VAL A 139 -7.19 5.07 -21.59
CA VAL A 139 -8.29 5.37 -22.49
C VAL A 139 -9.13 6.47 -21.90
N LEU A 140 -9.32 7.55 -22.64
CA LEU A 140 -10.27 8.63 -22.34
C LEU A 140 -11.39 8.61 -23.38
N CYS A 141 -12.61 8.31 -22.93
CA CYS A 141 -13.83 8.40 -23.73
C CYS A 141 -14.51 9.72 -23.44
N VAL A 142 -14.72 10.53 -24.45
CA VAL A 142 -15.41 11.82 -24.35
C VAL A 142 -16.73 11.76 -25.11
N THR A 143 -17.85 11.95 -24.43
CA THR A 143 -19.18 12.08 -25.03
C THR A 143 -19.66 13.51 -24.84
N VAL A 144 -20.14 14.10 -25.92
CA VAL A 144 -20.68 15.47 -25.98
C VAL A 144 -22.14 15.38 -26.42
N GLU A 145 -23.05 15.86 -25.60
CA GLU A 145 -24.49 15.87 -25.88
C GLU A 145 -24.99 17.31 -25.98
N ASN A 146 -25.78 17.62 -27.02
CA ASN A 146 -26.46 18.87 -27.15
C ASN A 146 -27.72 18.86 -26.28
N ILE A 147 -27.74 19.67 -25.19
CA ILE A 147 -28.86 19.83 -24.29
C ILE A 147 -29.67 21.12 -24.52
N ALA A 148 -29.33 21.89 -25.56
CA ALA A 148 -30.06 23.06 -26.00
C ALA A 148 -31.20 22.68 -26.93
N ASP A 149 -32.19 23.58 -27.07
CA ASP A 149 -33.33 23.46 -28.02
C ASP A 149 -32.97 23.78 -29.47
N SER A 150 -31.73 24.13 -29.76
CA SER A 150 -31.21 24.50 -31.09
C SER A 150 -30.05 23.65 -31.52
N THR A 151 -29.82 23.57 -32.82
CA THR A 151 -28.64 22.93 -33.38
C THR A 151 -27.38 23.69 -33.01
N LEU A 152 -26.37 22.99 -32.49
CA LEU A 152 -25.08 23.52 -32.11
C LEU A 152 -23.97 23.05 -33.07
N THR A 153 -23.01 23.93 -33.33
CA THR A 153 -21.82 23.57 -34.14
C THR A 153 -20.57 23.93 -33.37
N PHE A 154 -19.67 22.98 -33.21
CA PHE A 154 -18.40 23.11 -32.51
C PHE A 154 -17.24 22.58 -33.36
N THR A 155 -16.03 23.07 -33.08
CA THR A 155 -14.78 22.42 -33.48
C THR A 155 -14.16 21.75 -32.25
N PRO A 156 -14.04 20.40 -32.23
CA PRO A 156 -13.48 19.67 -31.08
C PRO A 156 -11.96 19.59 -31.14
N TYR A 157 -11.30 19.64 -29.96
CA TYR A 157 -9.85 19.46 -29.81
C TYR A 157 -9.55 18.50 -28.65
N GLY A 158 -8.69 17.51 -28.89
CA GLY A 158 -8.02 16.74 -27.84
C GLY A 158 -6.64 17.31 -27.55
N ALA A 159 -6.26 17.43 -26.28
CA ALA A 159 -5.01 18.07 -25.88
C ALA A 159 -4.44 17.50 -24.58
N VAL A 160 -3.31 16.77 -24.69
CA VAL A 160 -2.59 16.16 -23.57
C VAL A 160 -1.09 16.40 -23.75
N PRO A 161 -0.40 17.11 -22.82
CA PRO A 161 1.05 17.28 -22.88
C PRO A 161 1.74 15.91 -22.76
N LEU A 162 2.76 15.66 -23.58
CA LEU A 162 3.55 14.44 -23.53
C LEU A 162 4.92 14.73 -22.92
N TYR A 163 5.18 14.19 -21.73
CA TYR A 163 6.43 14.45 -21.02
C TYR A 163 7.60 13.62 -21.58
N GLY A 164 7.46 12.31 -21.73
CA GLY A 164 8.40 11.40 -22.41
C GLY A 164 9.80 11.35 -21.81
N ARG A 165 9.93 11.38 -20.46
CA ARG A 165 11.20 11.47 -19.73
C ARG A 165 11.11 10.75 -18.39
N SER A 166 12.24 10.69 -17.66
CA SER A 166 12.27 10.20 -16.28
C SER A 166 11.74 11.25 -15.29
N ALA A 167 11.41 10.80 -14.09
CA ALA A 167 11.02 11.68 -12.99
C ALA A 167 12.11 12.68 -12.62
N ASP A 168 13.38 12.27 -12.69
CA ASP A 168 14.53 13.11 -12.34
C ASP A 168 14.61 14.36 -13.22
N ASN A 169 14.21 14.24 -14.50
CA ASN A 169 14.25 15.34 -15.45
C ASN A 169 13.25 16.48 -15.17
N LEU A 170 12.37 16.34 -14.21
CA LEU A 170 11.55 17.44 -13.74
C LEU A 170 12.39 18.56 -13.12
N ARG A 171 13.40 18.18 -12.34
CA ARG A 171 14.29 19.10 -11.62
C ARG A 171 15.60 19.33 -12.34
N ASP A 172 16.13 18.27 -12.98
CA ASP A 172 17.43 18.27 -13.60
C ASP A 172 17.31 18.19 -15.12
N HIS A 173 17.98 19.14 -15.80
CA HIS A 173 18.14 19.17 -17.26
C HIS A 173 16.83 19.16 -18.05
N ARG A 174 15.72 19.68 -17.52
CA ARG A 174 14.41 19.67 -18.19
C ARG A 174 14.48 20.18 -19.62
N ASN A 175 15.15 21.33 -19.84
CA ASN A 175 15.30 21.90 -21.19
C ASN A 175 16.17 21.03 -22.09
N VAL A 176 17.30 20.51 -21.57
CA VAL A 176 18.23 19.67 -22.35
C VAL A 176 17.53 18.38 -22.78
N THR A 177 16.75 17.76 -21.90
CA THR A 177 16.07 16.48 -22.20
C THR A 177 14.94 16.64 -23.23
N SER A 178 14.31 17.82 -23.35
CA SER A 178 13.35 18.08 -24.43
C SER A 178 14.02 18.09 -25.83
N MET A 179 15.30 18.46 -25.90
CA MET A 179 16.06 18.44 -27.15
C MET A 179 16.31 17.03 -27.71
N LEU A 180 16.11 16.00 -26.88
CA LEU A 180 16.22 14.59 -27.28
C LEU A 180 14.96 14.09 -28.01
N HIS A 181 13.85 14.80 -27.93
CA HIS A 181 12.59 14.37 -28.53
C HIS A 181 12.65 14.42 -30.06
N ARG A 182 12.12 13.37 -30.67
CA ARG A 182 11.80 13.28 -32.12
C ARG A 182 10.30 13.05 -32.19
N ILE A 183 9.59 14.07 -32.67
CA ILE A 183 8.13 14.12 -32.63
C ILE A 183 7.63 14.01 -34.06
N ARG A 184 6.59 13.21 -34.28
CA ARG A 184 5.91 13.09 -35.56
C ARG A 184 4.41 12.98 -35.37
N THR A 185 3.69 13.51 -36.34
CA THR A 185 2.25 13.33 -36.47
C THR A 185 1.94 12.14 -37.34
N THR A 186 0.90 11.39 -37.01
CA THR A 186 0.37 10.26 -37.79
C THR A 186 -1.07 10.53 -38.17
N ALA A 187 -1.72 9.59 -38.86
CA ALA A 187 -3.13 9.76 -39.22
C ALA A 187 -4.04 9.97 -37.98
N HIS A 188 -3.69 9.39 -36.84
CA HIS A 188 -4.53 9.39 -35.64
C HIS A 188 -3.97 10.18 -34.47
N GLY A 189 -2.77 10.75 -34.53
CA GLY A 189 -2.22 11.49 -33.37
C GLY A 189 -0.74 11.81 -33.45
N VAL A 190 -0.13 12.00 -32.31
CA VAL A 190 1.25 12.41 -32.12
C VAL A 190 2.04 11.29 -31.45
N ARG A 191 3.26 11.01 -31.97
CA ARG A 191 4.22 10.07 -31.38
C ARG A 191 5.53 10.77 -31.08
N VAL A 192 6.14 10.41 -29.96
CA VAL A 192 7.39 11.00 -29.46
C VAL A 192 8.41 9.89 -29.19
N CYS A 193 9.58 9.99 -29.82
CA CYS A 193 10.69 9.07 -29.65
C CYS A 193 11.88 9.84 -29.07
N PRO A 194 12.13 9.80 -27.74
CA PRO A 194 13.37 10.34 -27.19
C PRO A 194 14.56 9.52 -27.72
N THR A 195 15.64 10.19 -28.15
CA THR A 195 16.83 9.47 -28.67
C THR A 195 17.62 8.76 -27.57
N MET A 196 17.56 9.27 -26.34
CA MET A 196 18.21 8.66 -25.19
C MET A 196 17.47 9.03 -23.90
N SER A 197 17.70 8.24 -22.85
CA SER A 197 17.46 8.61 -21.48
C SER A 197 18.67 9.33 -20.93
N PHE A 198 18.42 10.39 -20.15
CA PHE A 198 19.43 11.24 -19.53
C PHE A 198 19.00 11.52 -18.08
N ASP A 199 19.41 10.67 -17.18
CA ASP A 199 19.00 10.68 -15.78
C ASP A 199 20.20 10.32 -14.86
N GLU A 200 19.96 10.20 -13.56
CA GLU A 200 20.99 9.84 -12.57
C GLU A 200 21.68 8.49 -12.83
N ARG A 201 21.10 7.62 -13.65
CA ARG A 201 21.69 6.33 -14.06
C ARG A 201 22.62 6.47 -15.26
N GLY A 202 22.78 7.68 -15.77
CA GLY A 202 23.63 8.00 -16.90
C GLY A 202 22.87 8.07 -18.24
N HIS A 203 23.60 8.00 -19.33
CA HIS A 203 23.12 8.17 -20.69
C HIS A 203 22.92 6.80 -21.35
N ARG A 204 21.72 6.53 -21.83
CA ARG A 204 21.35 5.28 -22.48
C ARG A 204 20.48 5.53 -23.69
N PRO A 205 20.61 4.77 -24.82
CA PRO A 205 19.65 4.82 -25.91
C PRO A 205 18.23 4.57 -25.37
N ASN A 206 17.26 5.35 -25.80
CA ASN A 206 15.86 5.18 -25.48
C ASN A 206 15.14 4.61 -26.70
N GLN A 207 14.42 3.50 -26.52
CA GLN A 207 13.66 2.84 -27.59
C GLN A 207 12.14 3.01 -27.43
N LYS A 208 11.70 3.69 -26.36
CA LYS A 208 10.27 3.90 -26.08
C LYS A 208 9.67 4.91 -27.04
N VAL A 209 8.42 4.66 -27.42
CA VAL A 209 7.59 5.58 -28.21
C VAL A 209 6.38 5.97 -27.38
N TYR A 210 6.33 7.22 -26.96
CA TYR A 210 5.19 7.80 -26.27
C TYR A 210 4.19 8.33 -27.27
N TYR A 211 2.90 8.23 -26.99
CA TYR A 211 1.88 8.65 -27.95
C TYR A 211 0.60 9.17 -27.30
N LEU A 212 -0.08 10.07 -28.02
CA LEU A 212 -1.50 10.32 -27.92
C LEU A 212 -2.14 10.09 -29.28
N LEU A 213 -3.08 9.15 -29.36
CA LEU A 213 -3.91 8.93 -30.54
C LEU A 213 -5.35 9.32 -30.25
N GLY A 214 -6.11 9.71 -31.27
CA GLY A 214 -7.53 10.04 -31.13
C GLY A 214 -8.32 9.81 -32.40
N TYR A 215 -9.62 9.55 -32.24
CA TYR A 215 -10.58 9.39 -33.32
C TYR A 215 -12.01 9.65 -32.83
N GLY A 216 -12.93 10.00 -33.76
CA GLY A 216 -14.38 9.99 -33.51
C GLY A 216 -14.92 8.58 -33.51
N ALA A 217 -16.06 8.33 -32.81
CA ALA A 217 -16.64 6.99 -32.70
C ALA A 217 -17.08 6.37 -34.02
N ASP A 218 -17.24 7.19 -35.05
CA ASP A 218 -17.44 6.81 -36.46
C ASP A 218 -16.14 6.46 -37.20
N GLY A 219 -14.99 6.47 -36.50
CA GLY A 219 -13.67 6.23 -37.07
C GLY A 219 -13.00 7.48 -37.66
N GLN A 220 -13.60 8.66 -37.51
CA GLN A 220 -13.04 9.90 -38.03
C GLN A 220 -11.70 10.23 -37.40
N ALA A 221 -10.65 10.33 -38.23
CA ALA A 221 -9.34 10.80 -37.82
C ALA A 221 -9.30 12.32 -37.55
N PRO A 222 -8.35 12.80 -36.73
CA PRO A 222 -8.11 14.23 -36.55
C PRO A 222 -7.79 14.92 -37.89
N ALA A 223 -8.23 16.17 -38.04
CA ALA A 223 -8.01 16.96 -39.24
C ALA A 223 -6.69 17.74 -39.26
N ALA A 224 -6.16 18.08 -38.08
CA ALA A 224 -4.91 18.80 -37.91
C ALA A 224 -4.27 18.52 -36.54
N PHE A 225 -2.95 18.76 -36.42
CA PHE A 225 -2.16 18.44 -35.25
C PHE A 225 -1.34 19.63 -34.76
N TYR A 226 -1.01 19.61 -33.43
CA TYR A 226 -0.15 20.58 -32.76
C TYR A 226 0.89 19.77 -31.94
N PRO A 227 1.99 19.35 -32.59
CA PRO A 227 2.87 18.33 -32.01
C PRO A 227 3.84 18.86 -30.94
N THR A 228 3.94 20.16 -30.75
CA THR A 228 4.78 20.77 -29.68
C THR A 228 3.96 21.66 -28.75
N VAL A 229 4.45 21.82 -27.52
CA VAL A 229 3.84 22.75 -26.56
C VAL A 229 3.77 24.17 -27.14
N GLU A 230 4.83 24.62 -27.79
CA GLU A 230 4.91 25.95 -28.37
C GLU A 230 3.83 26.19 -29.47
N GLU A 231 3.62 25.17 -30.33
CA GLU A 231 2.58 25.27 -31.41
C GLU A 231 1.16 25.24 -30.81
N PHE A 232 0.96 24.61 -29.68
CA PHE A 232 -0.35 24.53 -29.04
C PHE A 232 -0.67 25.73 -28.18
N ILE A 233 0.20 26.09 -27.21
CA ILE A 233 -0.09 27.23 -26.33
C ILE A 233 0.09 28.58 -27.04
N GLY A 234 1.00 28.66 -28.01
CA GLY A 234 1.36 29.88 -28.72
C GLY A 234 2.15 30.87 -27.86
N GLU A 235 2.69 31.93 -28.48
CA GLU A 235 3.45 32.94 -27.77
C GLU A 235 2.56 33.69 -26.75
N GLY A 236 2.98 33.69 -25.47
CA GLY A 236 2.21 34.30 -24.40
C GLY A 236 1.01 33.50 -23.90
N GLY A 237 0.71 32.35 -24.49
CA GLY A 237 -0.39 31.46 -24.04
C GLY A 237 0.00 30.52 -22.89
N SER A 238 -0.97 29.69 -22.47
CA SER A 238 -0.78 28.67 -21.45
C SER A 238 -1.66 27.44 -21.74
N PHE A 239 -1.50 26.37 -20.98
CA PHE A 239 -2.38 25.19 -21.13
C PHE A 239 -3.85 25.47 -20.79
N THR A 240 -4.10 26.45 -19.92
CA THR A 240 -5.47 26.90 -19.59
C THR A 240 -6.00 28.01 -20.51
N HIS A 241 -5.10 28.57 -21.34
CA HIS A 241 -5.42 29.63 -22.32
C HIS A 241 -4.61 29.43 -23.62
N PRO A 242 -4.82 28.29 -24.33
CA PRO A 242 -4.00 27.94 -25.49
C PRO A 242 -4.45 28.69 -26.74
N ARG A 243 -3.54 29.43 -27.39
CA ARG A 243 -3.85 30.23 -28.57
C ARG A 243 -4.29 29.39 -29.76
N ALA A 244 -3.79 28.13 -29.88
CA ALA A 244 -4.21 27.24 -30.97
C ALA A 244 -5.73 26.96 -30.92
N VAL A 245 -6.31 26.86 -29.73
CA VAL A 245 -7.75 26.67 -29.53
C VAL A 245 -8.50 28.01 -29.69
N LEU A 246 -8.04 29.05 -28.98
CA LEU A 246 -8.71 30.34 -28.90
C LEU A 246 -8.71 31.10 -30.23
N GLU A 247 -7.65 30.96 -31.00
CA GLU A 247 -7.49 31.63 -32.30
C GLU A 247 -7.70 30.68 -33.48
N ASN A 248 -8.12 29.44 -33.20
CA ASN A 248 -8.36 28.37 -34.19
C ASN A 248 -7.22 28.23 -35.20
N TYR A 249 -5.99 28.07 -34.71
CA TYR A 249 -4.82 27.89 -35.60
C TYR A 249 -5.01 26.69 -36.52
N PRO A 250 -4.49 26.77 -37.75
CA PRO A 250 -4.70 25.70 -38.74
C PRO A 250 -4.05 24.37 -38.35
N GLY A 251 -3.00 24.40 -37.55
CA GLY A 251 -2.21 23.22 -37.20
C GLY A 251 -1.39 22.67 -38.37
N VAL A 252 -0.79 21.51 -38.20
CA VAL A 252 0.00 20.82 -39.22
C VAL A 252 -0.69 19.51 -39.64
N PRO A 253 -0.45 18.99 -40.86
CA PRO A 253 -1.02 17.73 -41.32
C PRO A 253 -0.35 16.52 -40.68
N ALA A 254 -0.88 15.33 -40.92
CA ALA A 254 -0.23 14.06 -40.65
C ALA A 254 1.09 13.96 -41.47
N GLY A 255 2.10 13.30 -40.89
CA GLY A 255 3.45 13.18 -41.47
C GLY A 255 4.40 14.35 -41.16
N ALA A 256 3.95 15.37 -40.43
CA ALA A 256 4.84 16.43 -39.95
C ALA A 256 5.81 15.92 -38.86
N CYS A 257 7.06 16.41 -38.93
CA CYS A 257 8.12 16.06 -37.98
C CYS A 257 8.62 17.31 -37.24
N ARG A 258 8.94 17.13 -35.96
CA ARG A 258 9.58 18.13 -35.09
C ARG A 258 10.71 17.48 -34.30
N ALA A 259 11.73 18.25 -33.98
CA ALA A 259 12.86 17.77 -33.18
C ALA A 259 13.29 18.80 -32.17
N GLY A 260 13.70 18.33 -30.99
CA GLY A 260 14.31 19.18 -29.97
C GLY A 260 13.33 20.14 -29.28
N ARG A 261 12.08 19.76 -29.15
CA ARG A 261 11.02 20.56 -28.52
C ARG A 261 10.27 19.74 -27.45
N GLU A 262 9.60 20.42 -26.51
CA GLU A 262 8.63 19.77 -25.64
C GLU A 262 7.43 19.28 -26.47
N ALA A 263 7.09 18.00 -26.27
CA ALA A 263 6.06 17.36 -27.07
C ALA A 263 4.65 17.68 -26.54
N MET A 264 3.71 17.76 -27.47
CA MET A 264 2.29 17.94 -27.20
C MET A 264 1.47 16.96 -28.03
N GLY A 265 0.67 16.15 -27.35
CA GLY A 265 -0.36 15.37 -27.99
C GLY A 265 -1.61 16.22 -28.17
N ALA A 266 -1.67 17.06 -29.19
CA ALA A 266 -2.85 17.85 -29.45
C ALA A 266 -3.27 17.76 -30.90
N PHE A 267 -4.58 17.72 -31.10
CA PHE A 267 -5.17 17.64 -32.46
C PHE A 267 -6.59 18.20 -32.49
N ARG A 268 -6.99 18.65 -33.65
CA ARG A 268 -8.31 19.19 -33.98
C ARG A 268 -9.07 18.21 -34.86
N PHE A 269 -10.32 17.97 -34.54
CA PHE A 269 -11.25 17.21 -35.39
C PHE A 269 -11.96 18.15 -36.39
N ALA A 270 -12.66 17.56 -37.35
CA ALA A 270 -13.56 18.30 -38.20
C ALA A 270 -14.71 18.91 -37.38
N PRO A 271 -15.28 20.04 -37.86
CA PRO A 271 -16.44 20.65 -37.20
C PRO A 271 -17.57 19.63 -36.98
N LEU A 272 -18.15 19.64 -35.79
CA LEU A 272 -19.25 18.80 -35.35
C LEU A 272 -20.54 19.61 -35.32
N THR A 273 -21.61 19.12 -35.92
CA THR A 273 -22.95 19.70 -35.83
C THR A 273 -23.89 18.71 -35.12
N LEU A 274 -24.50 19.15 -34.04
CA LEU A 274 -25.41 18.35 -33.22
C LEU A 274 -26.80 18.97 -33.20
N ALA A 275 -27.83 18.22 -33.61
CA ALA A 275 -29.22 18.56 -33.39
C ALA A 275 -29.54 18.46 -31.86
N PRO A 276 -30.65 19.09 -31.39
CA PRO A 276 -31.11 18.93 -30.01
C PRO A 276 -31.18 17.45 -29.58
N GLY A 277 -30.65 17.12 -28.42
CA GLY A 277 -30.57 15.75 -27.90
C GLY A 277 -29.60 14.79 -28.61
N ALA A 278 -28.92 15.24 -29.66
CA ALA A 278 -27.92 14.42 -30.35
C ALA A 278 -26.59 14.43 -29.59
N SER A 279 -25.83 13.34 -29.69
CA SER A 279 -24.51 13.23 -29.09
C SER A 279 -23.44 12.79 -30.09
N ALA A 280 -22.19 13.13 -29.79
CA ALA A 280 -20.99 12.62 -30.48
C ALA A 280 -19.99 12.09 -29.46
N ARG A 281 -19.18 11.12 -29.90
CA ARG A 281 -18.20 10.47 -29.03
C ARG A 281 -16.81 10.52 -29.65
N TYR A 282 -15.82 10.76 -28.81
CA TYR A 282 -14.39 10.78 -29.16
C TYR A 282 -13.64 9.85 -28.23
N ILE A 283 -12.59 9.21 -28.74
CA ILE A 283 -11.71 8.32 -28.01
C ILE A 283 -10.30 8.86 -28.09
N LEU A 284 -9.62 9.00 -26.97
CA LEU A 284 -8.21 9.33 -26.87
C LEU A 284 -7.47 8.16 -26.20
N LEU A 285 -6.31 7.80 -26.74
CA LEU A 285 -5.44 6.72 -26.28
C LEU A 285 -4.07 7.32 -25.93
N LEU A 286 -3.76 7.39 -24.64
CA LEU A 286 -2.47 7.86 -24.09
C LEU A 286 -1.65 6.64 -23.67
N GLY A 287 -0.44 6.49 -24.24
CA GLY A 287 0.35 5.31 -23.93
C GLY A 287 1.82 5.42 -24.28
N VAL A 288 2.52 4.32 -24.03
CA VAL A 288 3.93 4.13 -24.37
C VAL A 288 4.18 2.68 -24.77
N GLU A 289 4.90 2.47 -25.85
CA GLU A 289 5.24 1.15 -26.38
C GLU A 289 6.71 1.08 -26.81
N GLU A 290 7.20 -0.12 -27.13
CA GLU A 290 8.58 -0.36 -27.55
C GLU A 290 8.82 0.01 -29.04
N SER A 291 7.78 0.14 -29.84
CA SER A 291 7.89 0.48 -31.27
C SER A 291 6.57 0.99 -31.83
N ASP A 292 6.65 1.56 -33.05
CA ASP A 292 5.48 1.99 -33.81
C ASP A 292 4.53 0.86 -34.13
N GLU A 293 5.08 -0.30 -34.54
CA GLU A 293 4.28 -1.48 -34.86
C GLU A 293 3.53 -2.02 -33.64
N ALA A 294 4.09 -1.87 -32.45
CA ALA A 294 3.39 -2.20 -31.21
C ALA A 294 2.21 -1.26 -30.97
N ILE A 295 2.39 0.05 -31.21
CA ILE A 295 1.31 1.04 -31.14
C ILE A 295 0.21 0.72 -32.17
N ASP A 296 0.58 0.39 -33.40
CA ASP A 296 -0.39 0.07 -34.46
C ASP A 296 -1.21 -1.19 -34.11
N ARG A 297 -0.57 -2.23 -33.55
CA ARG A 297 -1.27 -3.43 -33.06
C ARG A 297 -2.19 -3.11 -31.87
N LEU A 298 -1.74 -2.24 -30.96
CA LEU A 298 -2.56 -1.80 -29.84
C LEU A 298 -3.76 -0.99 -30.33
N PHE A 299 -3.55 -0.06 -31.28
CA PHE A 299 -4.63 0.75 -31.83
C PHE A 299 -5.78 -0.11 -32.38
N VAL A 300 -5.48 -1.17 -33.11
CA VAL A 300 -6.49 -2.11 -33.67
C VAL A 300 -7.35 -2.76 -32.57
N ARG A 301 -6.85 -2.87 -31.34
CA ARG A 301 -7.65 -3.39 -30.22
C ARG A 301 -8.68 -2.39 -29.69
N TYR A 302 -8.48 -1.10 -29.95
CA TYR A 302 -9.30 0.01 -29.43
C TYR A 302 -9.82 0.93 -30.55
N ASP A 303 -9.79 0.55 -31.83
CA ASP A 303 -10.09 1.36 -32.98
C ASP A 303 -11.60 1.62 -33.23
N THR A 304 -12.46 1.07 -32.37
CA THR A 304 -13.92 1.32 -32.41
C THR A 304 -14.48 1.55 -31.00
N ALA A 305 -15.54 2.33 -30.92
CA ALA A 305 -16.24 2.58 -29.66
C ALA A 305 -16.71 1.28 -28.97
N ALA A 306 -17.18 0.29 -29.74
CA ALA A 306 -17.63 -1.00 -29.21
C ALA A 306 -16.49 -1.79 -28.54
N LYS A 307 -15.28 -1.78 -29.11
CA LYS A 307 -14.09 -2.41 -28.50
C LYS A 307 -13.69 -1.71 -27.20
N VAL A 308 -13.78 -0.38 -27.16
CA VAL A 308 -13.49 0.42 -25.96
C VAL A 308 -14.52 0.14 -24.86
N ASP A 309 -15.80 0.04 -25.20
CA ASP A 309 -16.86 -0.30 -24.24
C ASP A 309 -16.66 -1.71 -23.68
N ALA A 310 -16.28 -2.67 -24.53
CA ALA A 310 -15.95 -4.03 -24.09
C ALA A 310 -14.74 -4.05 -23.12
N ALA A 311 -13.71 -3.26 -23.42
CA ALA A 311 -12.52 -3.14 -22.55
C ALA A 311 -12.85 -2.50 -21.20
N LEU A 312 -13.71 -1.48 -21.16
CA LEU A 312 -14.19 -0.88 -19.92
C LEU A 312 -14.99 -1.90 -19.08
N ALA A 313 -15.89 -2.64 -19.76
CA ALA A 313 -16.70 -3.68 -19.08
C ALA A 313 -15.81 -4.80 -18.52
N GLU A 314 -14.78 -5.23 -19.29
CA GLU A 314 -13.77 -6.19 -18.81
C GLU A 314 -13.00 -5.65 -17.61
N THR A 315 -12.54 -4.41 -17.65
CA THR A 315 -11.80 -3.75 -16.56
C THR A 315 -12.62 -3.71 -15.27
N ARG A 316 -13.89 -3.28 -15.37
CA ARG A 316 -14.82 -3.25 -14.22
C ARG A 316 -15.03 -4.66 -13.64
N ARG A 317 -15.29 -5.65 -14.50
CA ARG A 317 -15.50 -7.03 -14.07
C ARG A 317 -14.25 -7.61 -13.40
N TYR A 318 -13.09 -7.45 -14.00
CA TYR A 318 -11.81 -7.96 -13.49
C TYR A 318 -11.52 -7.47 -12.08
N TRP A 319 -11.57 -6.17 -11.86
CA TRP A 319 -11.27 -5.60 -10.54
C TRP A 319 -12.33 -5.91 -9.49
N LYS A 320 -13.60 -6.00 -9.89
CA LYS A 320 -14.67 -6.47 -9.01
C LYS A 320 -14.45 -7.92 -8.55
N GLU A 321 -14.06 -8.81 -9.46
CA GLU A 321 -13.76 -10.21 -9.16
C GLU A 321 -12.46 -10.35 -8.35
N LYS A 322 -11.48 -9.50 -8.61
CA LYS A 322 -10.19 -9.47 -7.93
C LYS A 322 -10.34 -9.13 -6.44
N VAL A 323 -11.21 -8.17 -6.11
CA VAL A 323 -11.55 -7.83 -4.72
C VAL A 323 -12.59 -8.82 -4.20
N ASN A 324 -12.15 -10.05 -3.96
CA ASN A 324 -12.98 -11.22 -3.66
C ASN A 324 -13.42 -11.35 -2.19
N VAL A 325 -13.23 -10.28 -1.39
CA VAL A 325 -13.69 -10.19 0.00
C VAL A 325 -14.85 -9.19 0.08
N ALA A 326 -15.90 -9.56 0.83
CA ALA A 326 -17.03 -8.68 1.10
C ALA A 326 -17.60 -8.94 2.49
N PHE A 327 -18.01 -7.87 3.13
CA PHE A 327 -18.72 -7.89 4.40
C PHE A 327 -20.19 -7.54 4.16
N ALA A 328 -21.07 -8.08 4.98
CA ALA A 328 -22.45 -7.65 5.12
C ALA A 328 -22.78 -7.65 6.61
N THR A 329 -22.83 -6.45 7.17
CA THR A 329 -23.03 -6.16 8.59
C THR A 329 -24.25 -5.27 8.78
N GLY A 330 -24.45 -4.75 9.98
CA GLY A 330 -25.45 -3.73 10.27
C GLY A 330 -25.08 -2.33 9.72
N ASP A 331 -23.87 -2.14 9.20
CA ASP A 331 -23.35 -0.87 8.69
C ASP A 331 -23.05 -0.95 7.18
N ALA A 332 -24.03 -0.62 6.36
CA ALA A 332 -23.92 -0.72 4.91
C ALA A 332 -22.86 0.19 4.29
N ASP A 333 -22.61 1.37 4.84
CA ASP A 333 -21.57 2.27 4.33
C ASP A 333 -20.17 1.84 4.79
N GLY A 334 -20.08 1.30 6.02
CA GLY A 334 -18.86 0.61 6.47
C GLY A 334 -18.51 -0.59 5.60
N ASP A 335 -19.49 -1.40 5.20
CA ASP A 335 -19.29 -2.55 4.30
C ASP A 335 -18.78 -2.12 2.90
N ARG A 336 -19.29 -1.02 2.36
CA ARG A 336 -18.83 -0.43 1.09
C ARG A 336 -17.44 0.19 1.22
N LEU A 337 -17.14 0.84 2.35
CA LEU A 337 -15.79 1.31 2.66
C LEU A 337 -14.80 0.12 2.70
N MET A 338 -15.21 -0.98 3.32
CA MET A 338 -14.37 -2.18 3.37
C MET A 338 -14.06 -2.77 1.99
N LYS A 339 -14.88 -2.56 0.96
CA LYS A 339 -14.52 -2.90 -0.42
C LYS A 339 -13.28 -2.11 -0.89
N TRP A 340 -13.22 -0.81 -0.59
CA TRP A 340 -12.05 0.03 -0.90
C TRP A 340 -10.83 -0.35 -0.07
N VAL A 341 -11.02 -0.66 1.22
CA VAL A 341 -9.95 -1.17 2.09
C VAL A 341 -9.36 -2.47 1.52
N CYS A 342 -10.18 -3.40 1.04
CA CYS A 342 -9.72 -4.64 0.39
C CYS A 342 -9.10 -4.40 -1.00
N PHE A 343 -9.39 -3.29 -1.66
CA PHE A 343 -8.77 -2.92 -2.93
C PHE A 343 -7.39 -2.27 -2.75
N GLN A 344 -7.16 -1.53 -1.66
CA GLN A 344 -5.91 -0.81 -1.42
C GLN A 344 -4.64 -1.68 -1.44
N PRO A 345 -4.61 -2.94 -0.95
CA PRO A 345 -3.45 -3.83 -1.12
C PRO A 345 -3.07 -4.10 -2.57
N TYR A 346 -4.04 -4.15 -3.48
CA TYR A 346 -3.75 -4.26 -4.91
C TYR A 346 -3.14 -2.97 -5.46
N LEU A 347 -3.60 -1.81 -5.01
CA LEU A 347 -2.97 -0.54 -5.37
C LEU A 347 -1.51 -0.48 -4.90
N ARG A 348 -1.24 -0.90 -3.66
CA ARG A 348 0.14 -1.00 -3.16
C ARG A 348 0.99 -1.98 -3.97
N ARG A 349 0.43 -3.10 -4.38
CA ARG A 349 1.13 -4.05 -5.26
C ARG A 349 1.48 -3.43 -6.61
N LEU A 350 0.61 -2.62 -7.20
CA LEU A 350 0.80 -2.00 -8.51
C LEU A 350 1.67 -0.75 -8.45
N PHE A 351 1.38 0.17 -7.52
CA PHE A 351 2.05 1.47 -7.42
C PHE A 351 3.31 1.46 -6.57
N GLY A 352 3.48 0.48 -5.68
CA GLY A 352 4.54 0.48 -4.68
C GLY A 352 4.18 1.33 -3.46
N CYS A 353 5.16 1.99 -2.85
CA CYS A 353 4.95 2.77 -1.63
C CYS A 353 4.49 4.21 -1.88
N SER A 354 4.47 4.67 -3.11
CA SER A 354 4.04 6.01 -3.46
C SER A 354 3.13 6.06 -4.66
N PHE A 355 2.12 6.89 -4.55
CA PHE A 355 1.09 7.09 -5.56
C PHE A 355 1.46 8.17 -6.57
N LEU A 356 1.95 9.30 -6.07
CA LEU A 356 2.50 10.41 -6.84
C LEU A 356 4.01 10.49 -6.55
N PRO A 357 4.83 9.76 -7.27
CA PRO A 357 6.04 9.22 -6.73
C PRO A 357 7.31 9.93 -7.15
N HIS A 358 7.27 11.11 -7.74
CA HIS A 358 8.50 11.75 -8.18
C HIS A 358 9.49 11.99 -7.04
N HIS A 359 8.99 12.01 -5.81
CA HIS A 359 9.77 12.25 -4.60
C HIS A 359 9.93 11.02 -3.71
N ASP A 360 9.20 9.92 -3.99
CA ASP A 360 9.24 8.76 -3.13
C ASP A 360 10.19 7.71 -3.64
N TYR A 361 11.06 7.25 -2.78
CA TYR A 361 12.08 6.22 -3.01
C TYR A 361 12.84 6.31 -4.35
N GLY A 362 12.55 7.30 -5.15
CA GLY A 362 13.23 7.78 -6.34
C GLY A 362 13.40 6.81 -7.50
N ARG A 363 13.29 5.50 -7.29
CA ARG A 363 13.71 4.49 -8.27
C ARG A 363 12.75 3.33 -8.45
N GLY A 364 11.54 3.45 -7.87
CA GLY A 364 10.61 2.34 -7.80
C GLY A 364 11.05 1.30 -6.78
N GLY A 365 10.30 0.21 -6.70
CA GLY A 365 10.49 -0.82 -5.68
C GLY A 365 9.66 -0.55 -4.43
N ARG A 366 9.82 -1.41 -3.43
CA ARG A 366 9.03 -1.39 -2.19
C ARG A 366 9.96 -1.46 -1.01
N GLY A 367 9.61 -0.75 0.07
CA GLY A 367 10.26 -0.93 1.35
C GLY A 367 10.14 -2.40 1.80
N TRP A 368 11.18 -2.90 2.44
CA TRP A 368 11.19 -4.27 2.94
C TRP A 368 9.97 -4.57 3.84
N ARG A 369 9.77 -3.75 4.88
CA ARG A 369 8.64 -3.93 5.81
C ARG A 369 7.29 -3.82 5.12
N ASP A 370 7.18 -2.93 4.14
CA ASP A 370 5.93 -2.65 3.43
C ASP A 370 5.46 -3.88 2.65
N LEU A 371 6.35 -4.52 1.89
CA LEU A 371 5.98 -5.70 1.10
C LEU A 371 5.52 -6.86 1.98
N TRP A 372 6.23 -7.16 3.06
CA TRP A 372 5.86 -8.25 3.96
C TRP A 372 4.50 -8.01 4.60
N GLN A 373 4.20 -6.78 5.00
CA GLN A 373 2.90 -6.43 5.58
C GLN A 373 1.78 -6.37 4.55
N ASP A 374 2.04 -5.93 3.32
CA ASP A 374 1.07 -5.98 2.23
C ASP A 374 0.64 -7.42 1.91
N CYS A 375 1.57 -8.37 2.05
CA CYS A 375 1.26 -9.79 1.91
C CYS A 375 0.26 -10.31 2.93
N LEU A 376 0.09 -9.69 4.10
CA LEU A 376 -0.88 -10.12 5.11
C LEU A 376 -2.34 -10.10 4.59
N SER A 377 -2.67 -9.15 3.73
CA SER A 377 -3.98 -9.10 3.09
C SER A 377 -4.04 -9.87 1.78
N LEU A 378 -2.99 -9.80 0.97
CA LEU A 378 -2.93 -10.54 -0.29
C LEU A 378 -3.02 -12.05 -0.07
N LEU A 379 -2.48 -12.58 1.03
CA LEU A 379 -2.64 -13.99 1.43
C LEU A 379 -4.09 -14.42 1.63
N LEU A 380 -4.95 -13.50 2.08
CA LEU A 380 -6.38 -13.77 2.30
C LEU A 380 -7.20 -13.73 1.00
N MET A 381 -6.64 -13.13 -0.06
CA MET A 381 -7.29 -13.00 -1.37
C MET A 381 -6.65 -13.91 -2.44
N GLU A 382 -5.31 -13.98 -2.50
CA GLU A 382 -4.53 -14.68 -3.52
C GLU A 382 -3.28 -15.36 -2.93
N PRO A 383 -3.39 -16.43 -2.17
CA PRO A 383 -2.26 -17.06 -1.47
C PRO A 383 -1.17 -17.61 -2.40
N GLY A 384 -1.52 -18.08 -3.59
CA GLY A 384 -0.58 -18.73 -4.51
C GLY A 384 0.61 -17.85 -4.97
N PRO A 385 0.38 -16.63 -5.49
CA PRO A 385 1.46 -15.70 -5.83
C PRO A 385 2.33 -15.33 -4.62
N VAL A 386 1.71 -15.15 -3.45
CA VAL A 386 2.41 -14.73 -2.24
C VAL A 386 3.42 -15.78 -1.75
N GLY A 387 3.11 -17.06 -1.87
CA GLY A 387 4.05 -18.14 -1.51
C GLY A 387 5.38 -18.05 -2.29
N ARG A 388 5.33 -17.75 -3.59
CA ARG A 388 6.52 -17.53 -4.41
C ARG A 388 7.29 -16.27 -4.01
N MET A 389 6.57 -15.19 -3.68
CA MET A 389 7.18 -13.95 -3.17
C MET A 389 7.92 -14.19 -1.86
N ILE A 390 7.31 -14.92 -0.92
CA ILE A 390 7.93 -15.28 0.37
C ILE A 390 9.26 -16.00 0.10
N GLU A 391 9.26 -17.07 -0.69
CA GLU A 391 10.45 -17.85 -1.01
C GLU A 391 11.56 -16.99 -1.61
N ALA A 392 11.22 -16.19 -2.64
CA ALA A 392 12.19 -15.33 -3.32
C ALA A 392 12.75 -14.24 -2.41
N ASN A 393 11.89 -13.61 -1.58
CA ASN A 393 12.27 -12.44 -0.79
C ASN A 393 13.09 -12.78 0.46
N PHE A 394 13.07 -14.02 0.94
CA PHE A 394 14.05 -14.46 1.95
C PHE A 394 15.50 -14.33 1.48
N GLY A 395 15.75 -14.38 0.16
CA GLY A 395 17.05 -14.08 -0.42
C GLY A 395 17.61 -12.67 -0.11
N GLY A 396 16.76 -11.74 0.35
CA GLY A 396 17.19 -10.41 0.78
C GLY A 396 17.71 -10.31 2.21
N VAL A 397 17.64 -11.39 3.00
CA VAL A 397 18.20 -11.46 4.36
C VAL A 397 19.71 -11.62 4.29
N ARG A 398 20.46 -10.83 5.09
CA ARG A 398 21.92 -11.02 5.28
C ARG A 398 22.21 -12.01 6.40
N VAL A 399 23.34 -12.65 6.35
CA VAL A 399 23.78 -13.58 7.41
C VAL A 399 23.98 -12.91 8.77
N ASP A 400 24.08 -11.60 8.85
CA ASP A 400 24.12 -10.85 10.11
C ASP A 400 22.71 -10.58 10.70
N GLY A 401 21.65 -11.09 10.06
CA GLY A 401 20.26 -10.93 10.46
C GLY A 401 19.61 -9.61 10.04
N THR A 402 20.35 -8.74 9.35
CA THR A 402 19.79 -7.58 8.66
C THR A 402 19.27 -7.98 7.27
N ASN A 403 18.85 -7.02 6.46
CA ASN A 403 18.33 -7.30 5.12
C ASN A 403 18.63 -6.16 4.15
N ALA A 404 18.49 -6.40 2.87
CA ALA A 404 18.42 -5.36 1.87
C ALA A 404 17.23 -4.42 2.17
N THR A 405 17.43 -3.10 1.98
CA THR A 405 16.43 -2.11 2.39
C THR A 405 15.20 -2.11 1.50
N ILE A 406 15.38 -2.35 0.20
CA ILE A 406 14.34 -2.25 -0.82
C ILE A 406 14.28 -3.56 -1.63
N ILE A 407 13.06 -4.02 -1.90
CA ILE A 407 12.76 -5.05 -2.87
C ILE A 407 12.47 -4.34 -4.20
N GLY A 408 13.19 -4.71 -5.25
CA GLY A 408 13.09 -4.10 -6.57
C GLY A 408 11.81 -4.46 -7.34
N ALA A 409 11.82 -4.26 -8.65
CA ALA A 409 10.65 -4.44 -9.50
C ALA A 409 10.16 -5.89 -9.60
N GLY A 410 11.02 -6.88 -9.37
CA GLY A 410 10.69 -8.31 -9.41
C GLY A 410 11.02 -9.01 -8.10
N ASP A 411 10.39 -10.17 -7.89
CA ASP A 411 10.65 -11.03 -6.73
C ASP A 411 12.13 -11.44 -6.72
N GLY A 412 12.77 -11.35 -5.54
CA GLY A 412 14.19 -11.68 -5.39
C GLY A 412 15.16 -10.66 -5.97
N ASN A 413 14.70 -9.51 -6.41
CA ASN A 413 15.55 -8.41 -6.84
C ASN A 413 15.69 -7.38 -5.71
N PHE A 414 16.91 -7.15 -5.23
CA PHE A 414 17.15 -6.34 -4.04
C PHE A 414 18.04 -5.14 -4.32
N ILE A 415 17.72 -4.04 -3.63
CA ILE A 415 18.53 -2.82 -3.57
C ILE A 415 19.05 -2.70 -2.14
N ALA A 416 20.37 -2.71 -1.98
CA ALA A 416 21.06 -2.78 -0.68
C ALA A 416 20.64 -1.66 0.26
N ASP A 417 20.66 -0.45 -0.25
CA ASP A 417 20.28 0.74 0.47
C ASP A 417 19.66 1.77 -0.48
N ARG A 418 19.11 2.80 0.14
CA ARG A 418 18.57 3.95 -0.55
C ARG A 418 19.55 5.11 -0.43
N ASN A 419 19.98 5.66 -1.54
CA ASN A 419 20.88 6.82 -1.61
C ASN A 419 22.27 6.59 -0.98
N GLY A 420 22.79 5.37 -1.02
CA GLY A 420 24.09 5.03 -0.46
C GLY A 420 24.16 5.09 1.07
N ILE A 421 23.01 5.13 1.76
CA ILE A 421 22.95 5.16 3.22
C ILE A 421 22.59 3.76 3.73
N ALA A 422 23.55 3.08 4.33
CA ALA A 422 23.33 1.82 5.02
C ALA A 422 22.55 2.08 6.31
N ARG A 423 21.32 1.65 6.37
CA ARG A 423 20.49 1.69 7.58
C ARG A 423 20.11 0.29 8.02
N VAL A 424 20.09 0.08 9.32
CA VAL A 424 19.54 -1.11 9.94
C VAL A 424 18.25 -0.72 10.63
N TRP A 425 17.12 -1.13 10.06
CA TRP A 425 15.83 -1.05 10.72
C TRP A 425 15.65 -2.27 11.60
N MET A 426 15.51 -2.06 12.90
CA MET A 426 15.52 -3.15 13.85
C MET A 426 14.24 -4.01 13.81
N ASP A 427 13.15 -3.49 13.27
CA ASP A 427 11.86 -4.17 13.10
C ASP A 427 11.80 -5.11 11.88
N HIS A 428 12.73 -4.98 10.93
CA HIS A 428 12.66 -5.65 9.65
C HIS A 428 12.67 -7.19 9.73
N ALA A 429 13.23 -7.76 10.77
CA ALA A 429 13.23 -9.21 11.00
C ALA A 429 11.92 -9.74 11.60
N LEU A 430 11.02 -8.84 12.04
CA LEU A 430 9.73 -9.22 12.61
C LEU A 430 8.73 -9.68 11.52
N TRP A 431 8.62 -8.92 10.45
CA TRP A 431 7.57 -9.03 9.45
C TRP A 431 7.63 -10.30 8.60
N PRO A 432 8.81 -10.79 8.15
CA PRO A 432 8.92 -12.06 7.43
C PRO A 432 8.31 -13.23 8.19
N GLN A 433 8.52 -13.29 9.51
CA GLN A 433 7.96 -14.36 10.33
C GLN A 433 6.43 -14.27 10.42
N MET A 434 5.86 -13.06 10.67
CA MET A 434 4.41 -12.89 10.74
C MET A 434 3.73 -13.30 9.45
N THR A 435 4.28 -12.89 8.31
CA THR A 435 3.73 -13.19 6.98
C THR A 435 3.89 -14.67 6.66
N THR A 436 5.03 -15.27 6.97
CA THR A 436 5.25 -16.71 6.77
C THR A 436 4.29 -17.54 7.64
N GLN A 437 4.10 -17.17 8.91
CA GLN A 437 3.15 -17.85 9.79
C GLN A 437 1.73 -17.80 9.21
N LEU A 438 1.27 -16.63 8.75
CA LEU A 438 -0.05 -16.49 8.14
C LEU A 438 -0.17 -17.35 6.86
N TYR A 439 0.88 -17.42 6.04
CA TYR A 439 0.91 -18.29 4.87
C TYR A 439 0.76 -19.77 5.25
N LEU A 440 1.53 -20.23 6.23
CA LEU A 440 1.46 -21.62 6.70
C LEU A 440 0.08 -21.94 7.28
N ASP A 441 -0.49 -21.02 8.02
CA ASP A 441 -1.83 -21.18 8.60
C ASP A 441 -2.92 -21.25 7.53
N GLN A 442 -2.85 -20.39 6.50
CA GLN A 442 -3.82 -20.35 5.41
C GLN A 442 -3.71 -21.54 4.44
N THR A 443 -2.50 -22.02 4.20
CA THR A 443 -2.25 -23.02 3.15
C THR A 443 -1.97 -24.43 3.65
N GLY A 444 -1.40 -24.56 4.84
CA GLY A 444 -0.89 -25.82 5.37
C GLY A 444 0.42 -26.29 4.72
N ASP A 445 1.05 -25.45 3.85
CA ASP A 445 2.31 -25.77 3.13
C ASP A 445 3.53 -25.64 4.06
N LEU A 446 3.64 -26.53 5.04
CA LEU A 446 4.80 -26.56 5.93
C LEU A 446 6.11 -26.89 5.20
N ALA A 447 6.04 -27.51 4.00
CA ALA A 447 7.22 -27.81 3.20
C ALA A 447 7.94 -26.55 2.70
N LEU A 448 7.27 -25.37 2.73
CA LEU A 448 7.89 -24.09 2.47
C LEU A 448 9.13 -23.87 3.36
N LEU A 449 9.08 -24.28 4.61
CA LEU A 449 10.16 -24.06 5.58
C LEU A 449 11.44 -24.81 5.25
N ASP A 450 11.36 -25.92 4.51
CA ASP A 450 12.52 -26.72 4.06
C ASP A 450 13.12 -26.20 2.75
N ARG A 451 12.43 -25.29 2.04
CA ARG A 451 12.95 -24.71 0.80
C ARG A 451 14.16 -23.85 1.12
N LYS A 452 15.11 -23.81 0.19
CA LYS A 452 16.40 -23.12 0.38
C LYS A 452 16.49 -21.84 -0.43
N ALA A 453 16.79 -20.73 0.24
CA ALA A 453 17.08 -19.44 -0.37
C ALA A 453 18.55 -19.02 -0.13
N PRO A 454 19.16 -18.22 -1.01
CA PRO A 454 20.46 -17.62 -0.76
C PRO A 454 20.33 -16.54 0.32
N TYR A 455 21.46 -16.08 0.84
CA TYR A 455 21.55 -14.87 1.66
C TYR A 455 22.10 -13.70 0.85
N PHE A 456 21.55 -12.52 1.06
CA PHE A 456 22.02 -11.30 0.42
C PHE A 456 23.41 -10.90 0.91
N LYS A 457 24.25 -10.42 0.03
CA LYS A 457 25.60 -9.96 0.33
C LYS A 457 25.90 -8.65 -0.39
N ASP A 458 26.42 -7.71 0.36
CA ASP A 458 26.97 -6.43 -0.06
C ASP A 458 28.11 -6.06 0.89
N PRO A 459 28.77 -4.89 0.78
CA PRO A 459 29.84 -4.51 1.69
C PRO A 459 29.39 -4.32 3.14
N GLN A 460 28.10 -4.10 3.41
CA GLN A 460 27.60 -3.93 4.77
C GLN A 460 27.77 -5.24 5.58
N ALA A 461 28.31 -5.13 6.79
CA ALA A 461 28.54 -6.24 7.70
C ALA A 461 28.29 -5.82 9.16
N MET A 462 28.32 -6.81 10.07
CA MET A 462 28.27 -6.56 11.51
C MET A 462 27.04 -5.79 11.99
N ARG A 463 25.87 -6.04 11.37
CA ARG A 463 24.61 -5.32 11.64
C ARG A 463 24.77 -3.79 11.50
N GLY A 464 25.46 -3.36 10.44
CA GLY A 464 25.71 -1.96 10.15
C GLY A 464 26.86 -1.31 10.95
N ASN A 465 27.59 -2.07 11.78
CA ASN A 465 28.73 -1.54 12.54
C ASN A 465 30.09 -1.71 11.81
N GLY A 466 30.10 -2.29 10.65
CA GLY A 466 31.32 -2.54 9.89
C GLY A 466 31.07 -2.77 8.42
N ILE A 467 32.17 -2.77 7.68
CA ILE A 467 32.22 -3.03 6.24
C ILE A 467 33.08 -4.28 6.00
N ASP A 468 32.65 -5.12 5.08
CA ASP A 468 33.47 -6.20 4.56
C ASP A 468 34.36 -5.65 3.43
N GLU A 469 35.58 -5.29 3.75
CA GLU A 469 36.56 -4.73 2.81
C GLU A 469 37.03 -5.74 1.75
N ALA A 470 36.83 -7.04 2.00
CA ALA A 470 37.18 -8.10 1.08
C ALA A 470 36.10 -8.36 0.00
N TRP A 471 34.90 -7.79 0.17
CA TRP A 471 33.82 -7.90 -0.82
C TRP A 471 34.00 -6.87 -1.94
N ALA A 472 33.77 -7.31 -3.18
CA ALA A 472 33.72 -6.47 -4.36
C ALA A 472 32.50 -6.79 -5.22
N PRO A 473 31.94 -5.82 -5.98
CA PRO A 473 30.73 -6.00 -6.79
C PRO A 473 30.80 -7.18 -7.77
N GLU A 474 31.99 -7.51 -8.27
CA GLU A 474 32.24 -8.62 -9.20
C GLU A 474 31.95 -9.99 -8.56
N GLN A 475 31.97 -10.10 -7.23
CA GLN A 475 31.61 -11.30 -6.51
C GLN A 475 30.10 -11.57 -6.49
N GLY A 476 29.29 -10.58 -6.91
CA GLY A 476 27.82 -10.63 -6.92
C GLY A 476 27.21 -10.43 -5.55
N SER A 477 25.86 -10.47 -5.48
CA SER A 477 25.09 -10.11 -4.30
C SER A 477 24.62 -11.31 -3.45
N TRP A 478 25.36 -12.45 -3.52
CA TRP A 478 25.03 -13.63 -2.73
C TRP A 478 26.17 -14.04 -1.81
N GLN A 479 25.82 -14.39 -0.57
CA GLN A 479 26.77 -14.92 0.41
C GLN A 479 27.41 -16.21 -0.11
N ARG A 480 28.74 -16.29 -0.01
CA ARG A 480 29.53 -17.44 -0.46
C ARG A 480 30.16 -18.20 0.70
N THR A 481 30.44 -19.49 0.44
CA THR A 481 31.24 -20.32 1.30
C THR A 481 32.73 -20.10 1.04
N GLU A 482 33.60 -20.61 1.93
CA GLU A 482 35.06 -20.64 1.72
C GLU A 482 35.46 -21.36 0.42
N ALA A 483 34.66 -22.31 -0.05
CA ALA A 483 34.84 -22.97 -1.34
C ALA A 483 34.38 -22.13 -2.55
N GLY A 484 33.85 -20.95 -2.35
CA GLY A 484 33.38 -20.03 -3.39
C GLY A 484 31.96 -20.31 -3.91
N GLU A 485 31.27 -21.30 -3.37
CA GLU A 485 29.90 -21.65 -3.73
C GLU A 485 28.89 -20.68 -3.06
N VAL A 486 27.72 -20.43 -3.70
CA VAL A 486 26.65 -19.66 -3.08
C VAL A 486 26.03 -20.51 -1.97
N TYR A 487 26.07 -19.99 -0.74
CA TYR A 487 25.40 -20.63 0.38
C TYR A 487 23.88 -20.45 0.31
N ARG A 488 23.14 -21.53 0.59
CA ARG A 488 21.67 -21.54 0.63
C ARG A 488 21.20 -22.24 1.90
N GLY A 489 20.55 -21.47 2.77
CA GLY A 489 19.90 -21.98 3.98
C GLY A 489 18.42 -22.26 3.76
N THR A 490 17.81 -23.08 4.64
CA THR A 490 16.37 -23.27 4.65
C THR A 490 15.65 -21.99 5.07
N LEU A 491 14.39 -21.82 4.68
CA LEU A 491 13.62 -20.65 5.14
C LEU A 491 13.43 -20.66 6.66
N LEU A 492 13.37 -21.83 7.27
CA LEU A 492 13.41 -21.98 8.73
C LEU A 492 14.71 -21.43 9.32
N GLU A 493 15.87 -21.68 8.68
CA GLU A 493 17.15 -21.14 9.12
C GLU A 493 17.15 -19.61 9.05
N HIS A 494 16.62 -19.01 7.97
CA HIS A 494 16.50 -17.55 7.82
C HIS A 494 15.67 -16.93 8.96
N LEU A 495 14.51 -17.53 9.30
CA LEU A 495 13.68 -17.09 10.41
C LEU A 495 14.42 -17.17 11.74
N LEU A 496 15.03 -18.30 12.05
CA LEU A 496 15.81 -18.50 13.28
C LEU A 496 16.96 -17.50 13.38
N LEU A 497 17.71 -17.32 12.30
CA LEU A 497 18.85 -16.39 12.24
C LEU A 497 18.42 -14.97 12.56
N GLN A 498 17.31 -14.49 11.96
CA GLN A 498 16.82 -13.14 12.20
C GLN A 498 16.40 -12.93 13.67
N GLN A 499 15.69 -13.89 14.27
CA GLN A 499 15.26 -13.78 15.67
C GLN A 499 16.45 -13.90 16.65
N LEU A 500 17.37 -14.82 16.41
CA LEU A 500 18.52 -15.03 17.28
C LEU A 500 19.50 -13.85 17.25
N THR A 501 19.85 -13.33 16.08
CA THR A 501 20.74 -12.17 15.98
C THR A 501 20.17 -10.92 16.64
N ALA A 502 18.85 -10.70 16.53
CA ALA A 502 18.16 -9.61 17.21
C ALA A 502 18.21 -9.75 18.74
N PHE A 503 18.03 -10.97 19.28
CA PHE A 503 18.04 -11.24 20.73
C PHE A 503 19.36 -10.85 21.41
N TYR A 504 20.46 -10.90 20.68
CA TYR A 504 21.79 -10.54 21.22
C TYR A 504 22.21 -9.11 20.92
N ASP A 505 21.46 -8.37 20.07
CA ASP A 505 21.75 -6.98 19.73
C ASP A 505 21.10 -6.01 20.73
N VAL A 506 21.63 -5.99 21.95
CA VAL A 506 21.03 -5.27 23.07
C VAL A 506 21.80 -4.01 23.46
N GLY A 507 21.07 -3.03 23.98
CA GLY A 507 21.59 -1.78 24.52
C GLY A 507 21.89 -1.83 26.03
N ASP A 508 21.85 -0.68 26.69
CA ASP A 508 22.26 -0.52 28.07
C ASP A 508 21.20 -1.02 29.07
N HIS A 509 19.94 -1.12 28.65
CA HIS A 509 18.83 -1.65 29.47
C HIS A 509 18.51 -3.12 29.14
N ASN A 510 19.39 -3.79 28.37
CA ASN A 510 19.21 -5.17 27.92
C ASN A 510 17.97 -5.37 27.04
N LEU A 511 17.62 -4.34 26.28
CA LEU A 511 16.56 -4.29 25.30
C LEU A 511 17.17 -4.18 23.91
N TYR A 512 16.40 -4.47 22.89
CA TYR A 512 16.91 -4.46 21.52
C TYR A 512 17.25 -3.04 21.07
N ARG A 513 18.43 -2.87 20.50
CA ARG A 513 18.92 -1.56 20.03
C ARG A 513 18.06 -1.04 18.90
N LEU A 514 17.74 0.26 18.95
CA LEU A 514 16.94 0.95 17.93
C LEU A 514 17.67 1.03 16.58
N ARG A 515 18.99 1.16 16.59
CA ARG A 515 19.80 1.25 15.38
C ARG A 515 19.41 2.45 14.52
N GLY A 516 19.14 2.24 13.20
CA GLY A 516 18.74 3.30 12.29
C GLY A 516 17.31 3.80 12.47
N ALA A 517 16.43 2.98 12.97
CA ALA A 517 15.05 3.20 13.41
C ALA A 517 14.33 1.85 13.61
N ASP A 518 13.06 1.88 13.99
CA ASP A 518 12.12 0.75 13.87
C ASP A 518 11.01 1.08 12.84
N TRP A 519 9.76 0.59 13.05
CA TRP A 519 8.62 0.89 12.19
C TRP A 519 8.42 2.40 12.00
N ASN A 520 8.72 3.19 13.01
CA ASN A 520 8.74 4.64 12.92
C ASN A 520 10.09 5.10 12.38
N ASP A 521 10.19 5.27 11.07
CA ASP A 521 11.39 5.72 10.36
C ASP A 521 11.95 7.06 10.86
N ALA A 522 11.14 7.83 11.56
CA ALA A 522 11.51 9.14 12.07
C ALA A 522 12.12 9.10 13.49
N LEU A 523 12.35 7.89 14.04
CA LEU A 523 13.14 7.68 15.26
C LEU A 523 14.60 7.37 14.93
N ASP A 524 15.21 8.16 14.09
CA ASP A 524 16.48 7.89 13.40
C ASP A 524 17.71 8.65 13.97
N MET A 525 17.57 9.23 15.16
CA MET A 525 18.63 10.04 15.77
C MET A 525 19.17 9.46 17.10
N ALA A 526 18.90 8.18 17.37
CA ALA A 526 19.34 7.50 18.58
C ALA A 526 20.12 6.20 18.28
N ALA A 527 20.91 6.18 17.23
CA ALA A 527 21.60 4.99 16.73
C ALA A 527 22.61 4.39 17.72
N ASP A 528 23.21 5.22 18.59
CA ASP A 528 24.30 4.79 19.48
C ASP A 528 23.79 4.09 20.75
N ARG A 529 22.81 4.68 21.46
CA ARG A 529 22.31 4.16 22.73
C ARG A 529 20.80 3.94 22.77
N GLY A 530 20.07 4.32 21.70
CA GLY A 530 18.63 4.11 21.61
C GLY A 530 18.26 2.64 21.68
N GLU A 531 17.17 2.34 22.40
CA GLU A 531 16.58 1.00 22.51
C GLU A 531 15.08 1.07 22.24
N SER A 532 14.55 0.08 21.51
CA SER A 532 13.11 -0.05 21.27
C SER A 532 12.51 -1.08 22.23
N VAL A 533 11.83 -0.62 23.26
CA VAL A 533 11.02 -1.45 24.15
C VAL A 533 9.84 -2.01 23.37
N ALA A 534 9.20 -1.18 22.54
CA ALA A 534 8.08 -1.55 21.68
C ALA A 534 8.37 -2.81 20.86
N PHE A 535 9.44 -2.78 20.08
CA PHE A 535 9.78 -3.93 19.25
C PHE A 535 10.44 -5.07 20.02
N THR A 536 11.08 -4.83 21.15
CA THR A 536 11.49 -5.92 22.06
C THR A 536 10.28 -6.74 22.50
N CYS A 537 9.14 -6.08 22.79
CA CYS A 537 7.86 -6.76 23.08
C CYS A 537 7.36 -7.60 21.88
N ALA A 538 7.43 -7.05 20.68
CA ALA A 538 7.03 -7.76 19.46
C ALA A 538 7.88 -9.00 19.21
N TYR A 539 9.19 -8.91 19.38
CA TYR A 539 10.12 -10.04 19.22
C TYR A 539 9.89 -11.12 20.28
N ALA A 540 9.50 -10.76 21.51
CA ALA A 540 9.10 -11.76 22.52
C ALA A 540 7.91 -12.58 22.03
N GLY A 541 6.92 -11.96 21.38
CA GLY A 541 5.80 -12.64 20.73
C GLY A 541 6.23 -13.54 19.58
N ASN A 542 7.13 -13.05 18.70
CA ASN A 542 7.65 -13.83 17.59
C ASN A 542 8.42 -15.08 18.03
N LEU A 543 9.22 -14.98 19.08
CA LEU A 543 9.94 -16.13 19.63
C LEU A 543 8.97 -17.21 20.10
N ARG A 544 7.86 -16.86 20.79
CA ARG A 544 6.82 -17.81 21.17
C ARG A 544 6.12 -18.45 19.98
N THR A 545 5.77 -17.63 18.97
CA THR A 545 5.10 -18.12 17.76
C THR A 545 6.01 -19.09 17.01
N LEU A 546 7.31 -18.79 16.88
CA LEU A 546 8.27 -19.65 16.23
C LEU A 546 8.51 -20.94 17.02
N ALA A 547 8.57 -20.89 18.35
CA ALA A 547 8.66 -22.06 19.20
C ALA A 547 7.42 -22.98 19.02
N ALA A 548 6.22 -22.41 19.02
CA ALA A 548 4.99 -23.16 18.76
C ALA A 548 4.99 -23.83 17.38
N LEU A 549 5.49 -23.12 16.33
CA LEU A 549 5.65 -23.69 14.99
C LEU A 549 6.61 -24.88 14.98
N LEU A 550 7.75 -24.78 15.68
CA LEU A 550 8.72 -25.88 15.78
C LEU A 550 8.12 -27.12 16.49
N ARG A 551 7.33 -26.92 17.54
CA ARG A 551 6.58 -28.00 18.19
C ARG A 551 5.54 -28.63 17.27
N GLN A 552 4.86 -27.83 16.47
CA GLN A 552 3.90 -28.32 15.48
C GLN A 552 4.58 -29.18 14.41
N LEU A 553 5.77 -28.76 13.94
CA LEU A 553 6.58 -29.53 12.99
C LEU A 553 7.04 -30.86 13.60
N ASP A 554 7.53 -30.86 14.85
CA ASP A 554 7.93 -32.07 15.56
C ASP A 554 6.73 -32.99 15.81
N GLY A 555 5.55 -32.48 16.14
CA GLY A 555 4.31 -33.25 16.28
C GLY A 555 3.88 -33.99 15.03
N ARG A 556 4.19 -33.43 13.83
CA ARG A 556 3.91 -34.11 12.54
C ARG A 556 5.01 -35.10 12.12
N SER A 557 6.23 -34.88 12.56
CA SER A 557 7.40 -35.73 12.29
C SER A 557 8.26 -35.83 13.55
N PRO A 558 7.89 -36.70 14.52
CA PRO A 558 8.57 -36.81 15.80
C PRO A 558 10.08 -37.09 15.67
N GLY A 559 10.88 -36.35 16.40
CA GLY A 559 12.34 -36.37 16.33
C GLY A 559 12.91 -35.60 15.12
N GLY A 560 12.12 -34.70 14.55
CA GLY A 560 12.51 -33.79 13.47
C GLY A 560 13.69 -32.90 13.86
N LYS A 561 14.53 -32.55 12.89
CA LYS A 561 15.72 -31.70 13.10
C LYS A 561 15.78 -30.59 12.04
N ALA A 562 16.06 -29.37 12.46
CA ALA A 562 16.38 -28.26 11.57
C ALA A 562 17.83 -28.37 11.08
N GLU A 563 18.03 -28.11 9.79
CA GLU A 563 19.37 -27.96 9.21
C GLU A 563 19.77 -26.48 9.30
N LEU A 564 20.88 -26.18 9.98
CA LEU A 564 21.36 -24.84 10.25
C LEU A 564 22.82 -24.69 9.88
N MET A 565 23.26 -23.50 9.44
CA MET A 565 24.70 -23.20 9.29
C MET A 565 25.42 -23.41 10.61
N GLU A 566 26.62 -23.99 10.55
CA GLU A 566 27.43 -24.30 11.75
C GLU A 566 27.69 -23.03 12.57
N GLU A 567 27.91 -21.91 11.94
CA GLU A 567 28.17 -20.61 12.58
C GLU A 567 27.07 -20.19 13.55
N LEU A 568 25.80 -20.48 13.24
CA LEU A 568 24.65 -20.09 14.05
C LEU A 568 24.62 -20.77 15.42
N THR A 569 25.33 -21.91 15.58
CA THR A 569 25.44 -22.62 16.86
C THR A 569 26.09 -21.80 17.97
N VAL A 570 26.85 -20.74 17.62
CA VAL A 570 27.40 -19.79 18.59
C VAL A 570 26.29 -19.11 19.41
N LEU A 571 25.16 -18.83 18.76
CA LEU A 571 24.00 -18.16 19.37
C LEU A 571 23.04 -19.14 20.09
N LEU A 572 23.26 -20.46 19.94
CA LEU A 572 22.43 -21.51 20.53
C LEU A 572 23.12 -22.23 21.72
N ARG A 573 24.18 -21.64 22.30
CA ARG A 573 24.91 -22.27 23.42
C ARG A 573 23.99 -22.41 24.63
N PRO A 574 23.96 -23.60 25.27
CA PRO A 574 23.14 -23.79 26.47
C PRO A 574 23.75 -23.08 27.69
N GLY A 575 22.90 -22.79 28.69
CA GLY A 575 23.31 -22.25 29.98
C GLY A 575 23.77 -20.80 30.00
N GLN A 576 23.30 -20.02 29.06
CA GLN A 576 23.60 -18.57 29.00
C GLN A 576 22.84 -17.81 30.07
N ASP A 577 23.51 -16.87 30.71
CA ASP A 577 22.89 -15.84 31.56
C ASP A 577 22.36 -14.71 30.67
N TYR A 578 21.03 -14.62 30.55
CA TYR A 578 20.41 -13.57 29.73
C TYR A 578 20.45 -12.18 30.38
N ASP A 579 20.80 -12.07 31.66
CA ASP A 579 21.03 -10.78 32.32
C ASP A 579 22.42 -10.20 32.00
N ASP A 580 23.37 -11.06 31.56
CA ASP A 580 24.70 -10.63 31.15
C ASP A 580 24.70 -9.97 29.75
N ARG A 581 24.53 -8.65 29.74
CA ARG A 581 24.56 -7.84 28.50
C ARG A 581 25.89 -7.89 27.76
N ALA A 582 26.99 -7.91 28.52
CA ALA A 582 28.32 -7.97 27.94
C ALA A 582 28.56 -9.31 27.25
N GLY A 583 28.13 -10.40 27.88
CA GLY A 583 28.15 -11.73 27.32
C GLY A 583 27.29 -11.85 26.06
N LYS A 584 26.08 -11.31 26.06
CA LYS A 584 25.23 -11.26 24.86
C LYS A 584 25.93 -10.56 23.69
N ARG A 585 26.45 -9.35 23.91
CA ARG A 585 27.17 -8.58 22.87
C ARG A 585 28.42 -9.31 22.38
N ALA A 586 29.16 -9.97 23.27
CA ALA A 586 30.36 -10.73 22.91
C ALA A 586 30.02 -11.96 22.04
N LEU A 587 28.93 -12.67 22.36
CA LEU A 587 28.48 -13.81 21.54
C LEU A 587 28.03 -13.37 20.16
N LEU A 588 27.24 -12.29 20.08
CA LEU A 588 26.85 -11.71 18.80
C LEU A 588 28.08 -11.32 17.97
N TRP A 589 29.05 -10.63 18.60
CA TRP A 589 30.27 -10.24 17.91
C TRP A 589 31.05 -11.45 17.39
N GLN A 590 31.18 -12.50 18.21
CA GLN A 590 31.84 -13.76 17.81
C GLN A 590 31.16 -14.41 16.60
N TYR A 591 29.82 -14.41 16.57
CA TYR A 591 29.04 -14.89 15.43
C TYR A 591 29.29 -14.04 14.19
N LEU A 592 29.15 -12.72 14.31
CA LEU A 592 29.29 -11.77 13.21
C LEU A 592 30.69 -11.81 12.57
N GLU A 593 31.75 -11.96 13.38
CA GLU A 593 33.11 -12.09 12.85
C GLU A 593 33.30 -13.39 12.03
N ARG A 594 32.65 -14.47 12.42
CA ARG A 594 32.68 -15.73 11.65
C ARG A 594 31.99 -15.62 10.30
N CYS A 595 30.96 -14.79 10.21
CA CYS A 595 30.13 -14.64 9.01
C CYS A 595 30.51 -13.42 8.16
N ARG A 596 31.52 -12.64 8.56
CA ARG A 596 31.82 -11.33 7.98
C ARG A 596 32.03 -11.36 6.47
N HIS A 597 32.80 -12.32 5.97
CA HIS A 597 33.14 -12.43 4.55
C HIS A 597 32.54 -13.68 3.91
N THR A 598 32.94 -14.85 4.35
CA THR A 598 32.50 -16.16 3.85
C THR A 598 31.97 -17.03 4.99
N LEU A 599 31.24 -18.07 4.63
CA LEU A 599 30.75 -19.11 5.55
C LEU A 599 31.58 -20.40 5.35
N SER A 600 31.69 -21.22 6.38
CA SER A 600 32.34 -22.54 6.28
C SER A 600 31.67 -23.47 5.26
N GLY A 601 30.36 -23.25 5.00
CA GLY A 601 29.53 -24.14 4.18
C GLY A 601 29.09 -25.40 4.90
N ARG A 602 29.50 -25.60 6.16
CA ARG A 602 29.08 -26.76 6.98
C ARG A 602 27.72 -26.49 7.62
N THR A 603 26.92 -27.53 7.72
CA THR A 603 25.62 -27.50 8.40
C THR A 603 25.58 -28.46 9.58
N VAL A 604 24.75 -28.15 10.55
CA VAL A 604 24.44 -28.97 11.71
C VAL A 604 22.96 -29.27 11.76
N ARG A 605 22.59 -30.41 12.35
CA ARG A 605 21.18 -30.76 12.56
C ARG A 605 20.82 -30.63 14.03
N VAL A 606 19.97 -29.70 14.36
CA VAL A 606 19.51 -29.41 15.73
C VAL A 606 18.07 -29.93 15.90
N PRO A 607 17.75 -30.68 17.01
CA PRO A 607 16.38 -31.13 17.27
C PRO A 607 15.40 -29.94 17.35
N LEU A 608 14.22 -30.10 16.75
CA LEU A 608 13.17 -29.07 16.76
C LEU A 608 12.70 -28.74 18.17
N THR A 609 12.65 -29.77 19.04
CA THR A 609 12.30 -29.62 20.46
C THR A 609 13.29 -28.75 21.22
N ASP A 610 14.60 -28.96 20.99
CA ASP A 610 15.65 -28.18 21.67
C ASP A 610 15.60 -26.72 21.28
N LEU A 611 15.36 -26.45 19.98
CA LEU A 611 15.16 -25.08 19.45
C LEU A 611 13.91 -24.44 20.04
N ALA A 612 12.80 -25.17 20.11
CA ALA A 612 11.56 -24.67 20.69
C ALA A 612 11.75 -24.29 22.18
N ASP A 613 12.39 -25.18 22.96
CA ASP A 613 12.68 -24.94 24.37
C ASP A 613 13.59 -23.72 24.59
N ASP A 614 14.58 -23.52 23.72
CA ASP A 614 15.50 -22.36 23.76
C ASP A 614 14.74 -21.04 23.46
N LEU A 615 13.93 -21.05 22.42
CA LEU A 615 13.14 -19.86 22.04
C LEU A 615 12.10 -19.49 23.11
N GLU A 616 11.43 -20.47 23.72
CA GLU A 616 10.48 -20.23 24.83
C GLU A 616 11.18 -19.62 26.05
N LYS A 617 12.33 -20.13 26.44
CA LYS A 617 13.13 -19.58 27.55
C LYS A 617 13.52 -18.12 27.29
N ARG A 618 13.91 -17.78 26.06
CA ARG A 618 14.22 -16.41 25.67
C ARG A 618 12.99 -15.50 25.75
N ALA A 619 11.86 -15.96 25.21
CA ALA A 619 10.61 -15.22 25.25
C ALA A 619 10.11 -14.98 26.68
N ASP A 620 10.22 -15.99 27.55
CA ASP A 620 9.82 -15.88 28.95
C ASP A 620 10.70 -14.94 29.74
N TRP A 621 12.01 -15.01 29.52
CA TRP A 621 12.96 -14.09 30.13
C TRP A 621 12.66 -12.64 29.67
N LEU A 622 12.49 -12.37 28.36
CA LEU A 622 12.14 -11.06 27.84
C LEU A 622 10.85 -10.53 28.45
N THR A 623 9.81 -11.36 28.50
CA THR A 623 8.51 -10.96 29.08
C THR A 623 8.65 -10.57 30.55
N GLY A 624 9.38 -11.38 31.34
CA GLY A 624 9.64 -11.08 32.74
C GLY A 624 10.47 -9.81 32.93
N HIS A 625 11.48 -9.59 32.09
CA HIS A 625 12.33 -8.39 32.12
C HIS A 625 11.50 -7.14 31.81
N LEU A 626 10.77 -7.14 30.68
CA LEU A 626 9.93 -6.03 30.22
C LEU A 626 8.86 -5.65 31.27
N ARG A 627 8.15 -6.61 31.85
CA ARG A 627 7.13 -6.35 32.87
C ARG A 627 7.71 -5.68 34.11
N ARG A 628 8.89 -6.09 34.56
CA ARG A 628 9.53 -5.54 35.76
C ARG A 628 10.16 -4.19 35.54
N GLN A 629 10.74 -3.96 34.35
CA GLN A 629 11.59 -2.79 34.12
C GLN A 629 10.85 -1.67 33.39
N GLU A 630 9.90 -1.98 32.50
CA GLU A 630 9.39 -0.99 31.55
C GLU A 630 7.96 -0.51 31.86
N TRP A 631 7.32 -1.11 32.86
CA TRP A 631 5.98 -0.67 33.27
C TRP A 631 6.03 0.69 33.98
N ILE A 632 5.20 1.64 33.54
CA ILE A 632 4.96 2.94 34.16
C ILE A 632 3.64 2.85 34.92
N ASP A 633 3.70 2.97 36.22
CA ASP A 633 2.55 2.83 37.10
C ASP A 633 1.94 4.19 37.45
N GLY A 634 0.71 4.44 37.02
CA GLY A 634 -0.09 5.63 37.33
C GLY A 634 -1.32 5.32 38.22
N GLY A 635 -1.34 4.19 38.92
CA GLY A 635 -2.49 3.76 39.73
C GLY A 635 -3.57 3.06 38.89
N GLU A 636 -4.70 3.68 38.64
CA GLU A 636 -5.72 3.12 37.74
C GLU A 636 -5.29 3.11 36.25
N GLU A 637 -4.38 3.97 35.88
CA GLU A 637 -3.74 4.06 34.57
C GLU A 637 -2.35 3.41 34.63
N GLY A 638 -1.82 3.03 33.50
CA GLY A 638 -0.47 2.52 33.37
C GLY A 638 -0.20 2.06 31.96
N TRP A 639 1.07 2.11 31.56
CA TRP A 639 1.51 1.75 30.22
C TRP A 639 2.98 1.34 30.22
N PHE A 640 3.48 0.77 29.12
CA PHE A 640 4.89 0.47 28.92
C PHE A 640 5.61 1.67 28.33
N ASN A 641 6.84 1.98 28.81
CA ASN A 641 7.76 2.84 28.08
C ASN A 641 8.00 2.24 26.69
N SER A 642 8.04 3.07 25.65
CA SER A 642 8.25 2.61 24.26
C SER A 642 9.71 2.65 23.84
N TYR A 643 10.49 3.61 24.36
CA TYR A 643 11.87 3.84 23.89
C TYR A 643 12.79 4.37 24.99
N TYR A 644 14.09 4.12 24.75
CA TYR A 644 15.18 4.88 25.38
C TYR A 644 15.86 5.74 24.29
N ASP A 645 16.17 6.98 24.63
CA ASP A 645 16.83 7.91 23.74
C ASP A 645 18.35 7.68 23.64
N ASN A 646 19.04 8.51 22.85
CA ASN A 646 20.50 8.37 22.65
C ASN A 646 21.34 8.74 23.89
N ASP A 647 20.73 9.37 24.89
CA ASP A 647 21.35 9.60 26.22
C ASP A 647 21.09 8.44 27.18
N GLY A 648 20.34 7.42 26.77
CA GLY A 648 19.94 6.27 27.57
C GLY A 648 18.86 6.60 28.58
N GLN A 649 18.03 7.60 28.29
CA GLN A 649 16.94 8.02 29.16
C GLN A 649 15.61 7.47 28.67
N ARG A 650 14.75 7.06 29.60
CA ARG A 650 13.36 6.66 29.32
C ARG A 650 12.58 7.86 28.77
N VAL A 651 11.82 7.66 27.69
CA VAL A 651 11.14 8.78 27.01
C VAL A 651 9.73 9.04 27.49
N GLU A 652 9.10 8.07 28.16
CA GLU A 652 7.71 8.14 28.62
C GLU A 652 7.61 8.17 30.15
N GLY A 653 6.49 8.70 30.64
CA GLY A 653 6.21 8.83 32.08
C GLY A 653 5.49 10.12 32.43
N PHE A 654 5.54 10.45 33.71
CA PHE A 654 4.98 11.68 34.28
C PHE A 654 6.08 12.75 34.38
N PHE A 655 5.97 13.80 33.62
CA PHE A 655 6.93 14.91 33.58
C PHE A 655 6.28 16.21 34.08
N PRO A 656 7.06 17.21 34.51
CA PRO A 656 6.49 18.50 34.94
C PRO A 656 5.66 19.19 33.85
N ALA A 657 5.98 18.97 32.57
CA ALA A 657 5.26 19.53 31.41
C ALA A 657 4.01 18.72 31.02
N GLY A 658 3.78 17.55 31.61
CA GLY A 658 2.65 16.69 31.29
C GLY A 658 3.03 15.22 31.15
N VAL A 659 2.04 14.39 30.79
CA VAL A 659 2.23 12.96 30.57
C VAL A 659 2.80 12.74 29.18
N ARG A 660 3.86 11.92 29.09
CA ARG A 660 4.41 11.43 27.84
C ARG A 660 4.04 9.97 27.65
N MET A 661 3.27 9.69 26.63
CA MET A 661 2.82 8.36 26.25
C MET A 661 2.88 8.20 24.74
N MET A 662 3.36 7.05 24.26
CA MET A 662 3.36 6.64 22.86
C MET A 662 2.51 5.38 22.69
N LEU A 663 1.74 5.34 21.59
CA LEU A 663 0.86 4.21 21.29
C LEU A 663 1.67 2.97 20.89
N THR A 664 2.79 3.14 20.20
CA THR A 664 3.59 2.04 19.60
C THR A 664 4.00 0.99 20.64
N GLY A 665 4.50 1.41 21.82
CA GLY A 665 4.88 0.49 22.88
C GLY A 665 3.71 -0.33 23.39
N GLN A 666 2.53 0.29 23.47
CA GLN A 666 1.33 -0.36 23.95
C GLN A 666 0.83 -1.42 22.98
N VAL A 667 0.83 -1.08 21.67
CA VAL A 667 0.43 -2.02 20.61
C VAL A 667 1.24 -3.29 20.70
N PHE A 668 2.55 -3.21 20.75
CA PHE A 668 3.41 -4.39 20.71
C PHE A 668 3.52 -5.10 22.05
N ALA A 669 3.36 -4.40 23.19
CA ALA A 669 3.25 -5.05 24.49
C ALA A 669 1.98 -5.92 24.59
N VAL A 670 0.86 -5.45 24.03
CA VAL A 670 -0.40 -6.21 23.99
C VAL A 670 -0.32 -7.34 22.95
N MET A 671 0.13 -7.03 21.72
CA MET A 671 0.20 -7.99 20.60
C MET A 671 1.20 -9.12 20.88
N GLY A 672 2.37 -8.81 21.43
CA GLY A 672 3.42 -9.78 21.80
C GLY A 672 3.12 -10.59 23.05
N GLY A 673 2.00 -10.34 23.74
CA GLY A 673 1.61 -11.04 24.96
C GLY A 673 2.49 -10.70 26.17
N VAL A 674 3.24 -9.59 26.10
CA VAL A 674 4.03 -9.08 27.22
C VAL A 674 3.12 -8.52 28.30
N ALA A 675 2.17 -7.64 27.95
CA ALA A 675 1.18 -7.15 28.90
C ALA A 675 0.29 -8.32 29.39
N ASP A 676 0.08 -8.44 30.71
CA ASP A 676 -0.95 -9.31 31.24
C ASP A 676 -2.34 -8.67 31.09
N GLU A 677 -3.38 -9.39 31.48
CA GLU A 677 -4.76 -8.94 31.25
C GLU A 677 -5.09 -7.64 32.02
N GLU A 678 -4.61 -7.49 33.25
CA GLU A 678 -4.82 -6.26 34.01
C GLU A 678 -4.01 -5.09 33.43
N GLN A 679 -2.79 -5.35 33.01
CA GLN A 679 -1.99 -4.35 32.30
C GLN A 679 -2.68 -3.90 31.00
N VAL A 680 -3.30 -4.82 30.23
CA VAL A 680 -4.07 -4.44 29.03
C VAL A 680 -5.25 -3.53 29.37
N ARG A 681 -6.01 -3.83 30.44
CA ARG A 681 -7.11 -2.95 30.90
C ARG A 681 -6.61 -1.55 31.25
N ARG A 682 -5.46 -1.45 31.93
CA ARG A 682 -4.85 -0.18 32.31
C ARG A 682 -4.30 0.57 31.11
N ILE A 683 -3.69 -0.12 30.14
CA ILE A 683 -3.27 0.46 28.86
C ILE A 683 -4.46 1.06 28.13
N VAL A 684 -5.58 0.36 28.04
CA VAL A 684 -6.80 0.85 27.42
C VAL A 684 -7.28 2.15 28.07
N ARG A 685 -7.36 2.18 29.40
CA ARG A 685 -7.73 3.41 30.14
C ARG A 685 -6.78 4.57 29.84
N SER A 686 -5.47 4.31 29.85
CA SER A 686 -4.46 5.34 29.55
C SER A 686 -4.55 5.84 28.11
N ALA A 687 -4.69 4.93 27.15
CA ALA A 687 -4.82 5.29 25.74
C ALA A 687 -6.12 6.09 25.48
N ASP A 688 -7.22 5.69 26.10
CA ASP A 688 -8.49 6.42 26.02
C ASP A 688 -8.39 7.84 26.61
N HIS A 689 -7.66 8.00 27.70
CA HIS A 689 -7.50 9.30 28.35
C HIS A 689 -6.52 10.20 27.60
N TYR A 690 -5.32 9.70 27.26
CA TYR A 690 -4.24 10.55 26.77
C TYR A 690 -4.18 10.65 25.24
N LEU A 691 -4.58 9.60 24.50
CA LEU A 691 -4.36 9.51 23.05
C LEU A 691 -5.64 9.58 22.22
N TYR A 692 -6.81 9.21 22.78
CA TYR A 692 -8.04 9.10 22.00
C TYR A 692 -8.62 10.47 21.66
N ARG A 693 -8.83 10.69 20.34
CA ARG A 693 -9.40 11.90 19.75
C ARG A 693 -10.36 11.50 18.61
N PRO A 694 -11.61 11.15 18.95
CA PRO A 694 -12.58 10.66 17.96
C PRO A 694 -12.85 11.66 16.83
N GLU A 695 -12.78 12.96 17.14
CA GLU A 695 -13.00 14.05 16.19
C GLU A 695 -11.97 14.11 15.04
N ILE A 696 -10.83 13.45 15.18
CA ILE A 696 -9.77 13.37 14.16
C ILE A 696 -9.39 11.93 13.78
N GLY A 697 -10.25 10.96 14.08
CA GLY A 697 -10.07 9.57 13.62
C GLY A 697 -9.61 8.55 14.65
N GLY A 698 -9.41 8.90 15.92
CA GLY A 698 -9.16 7.95 17.01
C GLY A 698 -7.89 8.18 17.81
N TYR A 699 -6.98 7.23 17.82
CA TYR A 699 -5.81 7.25 18.71
C TYR A 699 -4.61 7.97 18.08
N ARG A 700 -4.14 9.04 18.72
CA ARG A 700 -2.87 9.69 18.37
C ARG A 700 -1.68 8.78 18.59
N LEU A 701 -0.65 8.93 17.79
CA LEU A 701 0.57 8.11 17.91
C LEU A 701 1.34 8.40 19.21
N ASN A 702 1.31 9.66 19.69
CA ASN A 702 1.90 10.08 20.95
C ASN A 702 1.22 11.34 21.51
N THR A 703 1.38 11.59 22.80
CA THR A 703 1.06 12.88 23.44
C THR A 703 2.07 13.95 23.01
N ASP A 704 1.72 15.21 23.15
CA ASP A 704 2.67 16.30 22.91
C ASP A 704 3.78 16.28 23.97
N PHE A 705 5.02 16.11 23.54
CA PHE A 705 6.17 16.10 24.44
C PHE A 705 6.65 17.51 24.82
N GLY A 706 6.19 18.54 24.09
CA GLY A 706 6.53 19.93 24.35
C GLY A 706 7.99 20.29 24.11
N GLU A 707 8.76 19.42 23.45
CA GLU A 707 10.18 19.64 23.16
C GLU A 707 10.63 18.99 21.85
N LEU A 708 11.67 19.56 21.24
CA LEU A 708 12.34 19.00 20.06
C LEU A 708 13.32 17.91 20.50
N LYS A 709 12.84 16.68 20.65
CA LYS A 709 13.63 15.56 21.19
C LYS A 709 14.52 14.93 20.10
N PHE A 710 15.47 15.71 19.55
CA PHE A 710 16.36 15.23 18.50
C PHE A 710 17.39 14.18 18.93
N ASN A 711 17.54 13.93 20.23
CA ASN A 711 18.30 12.79 20.72
C ASN A 711 17.51 11.46 20.62
N LEU A 712 16.31 11.48 20.01
CA LEU A 712 15.54 10.29 19.67
C LEU A 712 15.22 10.22 18.18
N GLY A 713 14.64 11.28 17.58
CA GLY A 713 14.33 11.23 16.17
C GLY A 713 13.83 12.55 15.58
N ARG A 714 13.94 12.65 14.24
CA ARG A 714 13.44 13.79 13.46
C ARG A 714 11.91 13.98 13.55
N MET A 715 11.15 12.97 14.00
CA MET A 715 9.70 13.11 14.16
C MET A 715 9.33 14.30 15.02
N PHE A 716 10.11 14.58 16.06
CA PHE A 716 9.87 15.74 16.95
C PHE A 716 10.14 17.11 16.31
N GLY A 717 10.66 17.12 15.08
CA GLY A 717 10.76 18.31 14.23
C GLY A 717 9.49 18.58 13.41
N PHE A 718 8.58 17.61 13.27
CA PHE A 718 7.27 17.84 12.66
C PHE A 718 6.38 18.59 13.65
N ALA A 719 5.48 19.42 13.13
CA ALA A 719 4.44 20.03 13.97
C ALA A 719 3.63 18.94 14.68
N TYR A 720 3.29 19.16 15.95
CA TYR A 720 2.48 18.19 16.69
C TYR A 720 1.09 18.02 16.04
N GLY A 721 0.71 16.78 15.87
CA GLY A 721 -0.48 16.37 15.13
C GLY A 721 -0.24 16.04 13.66
N GLU A 722 1.01 16.10 13.18
CA GLU A 722 1.40 15.78 11.81
C GLU A 722 2.34 14.57 11.77
N LYS A 723 2.11 13.68 10.78
CA LYS A 723 2.90 12.46 10.57
C LYS A 723 3.10 11.68 11.89
N GLU A 724 4.33 11.25 12.12
CA GLU A 724 4.67 10.43 13.29
C GLU A 724 4.63 11.22 14.60
N ASN A 725 4.53 12.56 14.59
CA ASN A 725 4.47 13.38 15.79
C ASN A 725 3.02 13.71 16.19
N GLY A 726 2.30 12.72 16.72
CA GLY A 726 0.97 12.91 17.32
C GLY A 726 -0.19 12.98 16.35
N ALA A 727 -0.02 12.66 15.06
CA ALA A 727 -1.15 12.39 14.18
C ALA A 727 -1.91 11.13 14.62
N VAL A 728 -3.16 10.96 14.19
CA VAL A 728 -3.81 9.65 14.21
C VAL A 728 -3.26 8.84 13.05
N PHE A 729 -2.24 8.04 13.34
CA PHE A 729 -1.57 7.23 12.33
C PHE A 729 -2.34 5.92 12.13
N SER A 730 -3.04 5.81 11.00
CA SER A 730 -4.02 4.73 10.75
C SER A 730 -3.42 3.34 10.93
N HIS A 731 -2.20 3.13 10.46
CA HIS A 731 -1.51 1.85 10.56
C HIS A 731 -1.33 1.39 12.02
N MET A 732 -0.86 2.28 12.90
CA MET A 732 -0.68 1.94 14.32
C MET A 732 -2.02 1.80 15.05
N THR A 733 -3.03 2.60 14.71
CA THR A 733 -4.39 2.47 15.25
C THR A 733 -5.01 1.11 14.92
N VAL A 734 -4.86 0.65 13.67
CA VAL A 734 -5.39 -0.67 13.27
C VAL A 734 -4.59 -1.81 13.89
N MET A 735 -3.26 -1.68 14.03
CA MET A 735 -2.46 -2.65 14.79
C MET A 735 -2.87 -2.71 16.26
N TYR A 736 -3.23 -1.57 16.87
CA TYR A 736 -3.77 -1.52 18.24
C TYR A 736 -5.08 -2.31 18.33
N ALA A 737 -6.01 -2.08 17.41
CA ALA A 737 -7.25 -2.85 17.32
C ALA A 737 -6.97 -4.36 17.18
N ASN A 738 -6.07 -4.76 16.28
CA ASN A 738 -5.67 -6.16 16.12
C ASN A 738 -5.11 -6.76 17.41
N ALA A 739 -4.24 -6.02 18.11
CA ALA A 739 -3.66 -6.43 19.37
C ALA A 739 -4.74 -6.65 20.44
N LEU A 740 -5.70 -5.74 20.55
CA LEU A 740 -6.83 -5.84 21.51
C LEU A 740 -7.71 -7.05 21.19
N TYR A 741 -8.12 -7.26 19.94
CA TYR A 741 -8.88 -8.44 19.55
C TYR A 741 -8.16 -9.75 19.87
N ARG A 742 -6.87 -9.86 19.61
CA ARG A 742 -6.06 -11.05 19.98
C ARG A 742 -6.07 -11.37 21.45
N ARG A 743 -6.37 -10.39 22.30
CA ARG A 743 -6.43 -10.53 23.77
C ARG A 743 -7.86 -10.58 24.29
N GLY A 744 -8.88 -10.69 23.42
CA GLY A 744 -10.29 -10.79 23.79
C GLY A 744 -10.95 -9.45 24.13
N PHE A 745 -10.29 -8.32 23.90
CA PHE A 745 -10.83 -6.97 24.09
C PHE A 745 -11.56 -6.50 22.81
N ALA A 746 -12.59 -7.23 22.41
CA ALA A 746 -13.27 -7.05 21.14
C ALA A 746 -13.98 -5.69 21.02
N ARG A 747 -14.60 -5.21 22.11
CA ARG A 747 -15.29 -3.92 22.13
C ARG A 747 -14.33 -2.75 21.90
N GLU A 748 -13.19 -2.78 22.57
CA GLU A 748 -12.16 -1.76 22.48
C GLU A 748 -11.46 -1.82 21.12
N GLY A 749 -11.24 -3.02 20.59
CA GLY A 749 -10.72 -3.24 19.24
C GLY A 749 -11.67 -2.70 18.18
N TRP A 750 -12.96 -2.98 18.29
CA TRP A 750 -13.99 -2.45 17.38
C TRP A 750 -14.09 -0.93 17.48
N LYS A 751 -14.08 -0.37 18.69
CA LYS A 751 -14.04 1.09 18.91
C LYS A 751 -12.92 1.75 18.09
N ALA A 752 -11.72 1.20 18.11
CA ALA A 752 -10.60 1.75 17.36
C ALA A 752 -10.82 1.68 15.85
N LEU A 753 -11.29 0.55 15.32
CA LEU A 753 -11.59 0.39 13.89
C LEU A 753 -12.75 1.27 13.44
N LYS A 754 -13.85 1.29 14.19
CA LYS A 754 -15.06 2.06 13.84
C LYS A 754 -14.77 3.55 13.83
N THR A 755 -14.07 4.09 14.84
CA THR A 755 -13.71 5.51 14.87
C THR A 755 -12.86 5.91 13.67
N LEU A 756 -11.91 5.07 13.27
CA LEU A 756 -11.08 5.32 12.09
C LEU A 756 -11.90 5.28 10.79
N ALA A 757 -12.80 4.30 10.66
CA ALA A 757 -13.68 4.15 9.49
C ALA A 757 -14.66 5.33 9.36
N ASP A 758 -15.27 5.74 10.48
CA ASP A 758 -16.20 6.87 10.51
C ASP A 758 -15.51 8.18 10.12
N ALA A 759 -14.30 8.40 10.62
CA ALA A 759 -13.50 9.56 10.23
C ALA A 759 -13.16 9.56 8.73
N ALA A 760 -12.81 8.39 8.16
CA ALA A 760 -12.55 8.27 6.72
C ALA A 760 -13.80 8.58 5.88
N LEU A 761 -14.97 8.15 6.33
CA LEU A 761 -16.26 8.42 5.67
C LEU A 761 -16.76 9.86 5.89
N HIS A 762 -16.31 10.54 6.94
CA HIS A 762 -16.74 11.92 7.23
C HIS A 762 -16.00 12.91 6.33
N PHE A 763 -16.43 13.02 5.08
CA PHE A 763 -15.77 13.76 4.01
C PHE A 763 -15.56 15.26 4.29
N GLU A 764 -16.39 15.88 5.11
CA GLU A 764 -16.25 17.30 5.46
C GLU A 764 -14.93 17.63 6.15
N THR A 765 -14.35 16.66 6.88
CA THR A 765 -13.03 16.78 7.51
C THR A 765 -11.97 15.98 6.80
N SER A 766 -12.26 14.71 6.45
CA SER A 766 -11.28 13.83 5.85
C SER A 766 -10.80 14.29 4.47
N ARG A 767 -11.70 14.83 3.64
CA ARG A 767 -11.39 15.31 2.27
C ARG A 767 -10.68 14.28 1.40
N ILE A 768 -11.07 13.01 1.51
CA ILE A 768 -10.52 11.90 0.73
C ILE A 768 -11.64 11.12 0.05
N TYR A 769 -11.34 10.46 -1.06
CA TYR A 769 -12.23 9.44 -1.63
C TYR A 769 -12.35 8.22 -0.70
N PRO A 770 -13.34 7.33 -0.89
CA PRO A 770 -13.49 6.14 -0.05
C PRO A 770 -12.20 5.32 0.04
N GLY A 771 -11.79 4.98 1.26
CA GLY A 771 -10.57 4.27 1.60
C GLY A 771 -9.99 4.76 2.93
N ILE A 772 -8.87 4.19 3.34
CA ILE A 772 -8.17 4.57 4.57
C ILE A 772 -6.91 5.36 4.20
N PRO A 773 -6.66 6.54 4.82
CA PRO A 773 -5.43 7.30 4.63
C PRO A 773 -4.30 6.74 5.48
N GLU A 774 -3.07 7.18 5.23
CA GLU A 774 -1.93 6.84 6.09
C GLU A 774 -2.08 7.45 7.49
N TYR A 775 -2.52 8.71 7.57
CA TYR A 775 -2.83 9.36 8.84
C TYR A 775 -3.90 10.44 8.68
N PHE A 776 -4.50 10.82 9.80
CA PHE A 776 -5.32 12.02 9.91
C PHE A 776 -4.52 13.10 10.65
N SER A 777 -4.47 14.30 10.06
CA SER A 777 -3.81 15.49 10.61
C SER A 777 -4.57 16.06 11.82
N THR A 778 -4.05 17.12 12.40
CA THR A 778 -4.67 17.82 13.55
C THR A 778 -6.09 18.28 13.30
N ASP A 779 -6.44 18.61 12.05
CA ASP A 779 -7.78 19.05 11.64
C ASP A 779 -8.66 17.91 11.09
N GLY A 780 -8.21 16.67 11.21
CA GLY A 780 -8.93 15.47 10.77
C GLY A 780 -8.84 15.22 9.25
N ARG A 781 -7.99 15.94 8.52
CA ARG A 781 -7.78 15.68 7.10
C ARG A 781 -7.01 14.39 6.89
N GLY A 782 -7.51 13.53 5.99
CA GLY A 782 -6.81 12.33 5.57
C GLY A 782 -5.67 12.66 4.61
N VAL A 783 -4.46 12.17 4.91
CA VAL A 783 -3.24 12.46 4.14
C VAL A 783 -2.64 11.15 3.63
N TYR A 784 -2.08 11.16 2.41
CA TYR A 784 -1.54 9.98 1.72
C TYR A 784 -2.54 8.82 1.67
N HIS A 785 -3.76 9.07 1.18
CA HIS A 785 -4.75 8.03 1.08
C HIS A 785 -4.45 7.07 -0.09
N TYR A 786 -5.03 5.87 -0.04
CA TYR A 786 -4.86 4.66 -0.83
C TYR A 786 -3.60 3.84 -0.51
N LEU A 787 -2.39 4.39 -0.49
CA LEU A 787 -1.16 3.61 -0.36
C LEU A 787 -0.66 3.55 1.09
N THR A 788 -1.38 2.84 1.94
CA THR A 788 -1.04 2.63 3.35
C THR A 788 -1.13 1.16 3.75
N GLY A 789 -0.21 0.69 4.58
CA GLY A 789 -0.27 -0.63 5.21
C GLY A 789 -1.46 -0.78 6.18
N ALA A 790 -2.08 0.33 6.60
CA ALA A 790 -3.27 0.31 7.44
C ALA A 790 -4.41 -0.51 6.83
N ALA A 791 -4.61 -0.43 5.51
CA ALA A 791 -5.66 -1.16 4.81
C ALA A 791 -5.45 -2.68 4.92
N SER A 792 -4.21 -3.16 4.76
CA SER A 792 -3.88 -4.59 4.92
C SER A 792 -4.18 -5.09 6.33
N TRP A 793 -3.81 -4.32 7.34
CA TRP A 793 -4.07 -4.66 8.74
C TRP A 793 -5.55 -4.56 9.11
N PHE A 794 -6.29 -3.61 8.54
CA PHE A 794 -7.72 -3.48 8.76
C PHE A 794 -8.45 -4.72 8.22
N MET A 795 -8.20 -5.08 6.96
CA MET A 795 -8.75 -6.28 6.34
C MET A 795 -8.38 -7.54 7.13
N LEU A 796 -7.08 -7.70 7.49
CA LEU A 796 -6.61 -8.81 8.31
C LEU A 796 -7.38 -8.89 9.65
N THR A 797 -7.55 -7.76 10.34
CA THR A 797 -8.22 -7.71 11.64
C THR A 797 -9.70 -8.06 11.52
N MET A 798 -10.39 -7.49 10.55
CA MET A 798 -11.82 -7.79 10.34
C MET A 798 -12.04 -9.27 10.04
N ILE A 799 -11.26 -9.86 9.13
CA ILE A 799 -11.43 -11.27 8.74
C ILE A 799 -11.01 -12.19 9.88
N THR A 800 -9.77 -12.06 10.36
CA THR A 800 -9.16 -13.08 11.22
C THR A 800 -9.45 -12.91 12.70
N GLN A 801 -9.86 -11.71 13.12
CA GLN A 801 -10.13 -11.40 14.52
C GLN A 801 -11.62 -11.11 14.77
N ALA A 802 -12.20 -10.09 14.12
CA ALA A 802 -13.60 -9.72 14.37
C ALA A 802 -14.56 -10.87 13.90
N PHE A 803 -14.49 -11.24 12.62
CA PHE A 803 -15.23 -12.41 12.12
C PHE A 803 -14.60 -13.74 12.58
N GLY A 804 -13.34 -13.72 13.00
CA GLY A 804 -12.65 -14.90 13.52
C GLY A 804 -12.48 -16.03 12.49
N VAL A 805 -12.48 -15.70 11.21
CA VAL A 805 -12.33 -16.65 10.09
C VAL A 805 -10.87 -16.67 9.66
N ARG A 806 -10.13 -17.70 10.04
CA ARG A 806 -8.70 -17.79 9.76
C ARG A 806 -8.22 -19.21 9.52
N GLY A 807 -7.11 -19.33 8.80
CA GLY A 807 -6.41 -20.61 8.69
C GLY A 807 -5.74 -21.01 10.02
N GLU A 808 -5.63 -22.30 10.23
CA GLU A 808 -4.79 -22.93 11.28
C GLU A 808 -4.16 -24.20 10.71
N ALA A 809 -2.90 -24.11 10.31
CA ALA A 809 -2.18 -25.20 9.66
C ALA A 809 -2.89 -25.80 8.42
N GLY A 810 -3.59 -24.94 7.68
CA GLY A 810 -4.35 -25.31 6.48
C GLY A 810 -5.82 -25.63 6.69
N ASP A 811 -6.26 -25.89 7.92
CA ASP A 811 -7.68 -26.01 8.28
C ASP A 811 -8.31 -24.63 8.50
N LEU A 812 -9.64 -24.53 8.41
CA LEU A 812 -10.36 -23.29 8.67
C LEU A 812 -10.86 -23.24 10.11
N LEU A 813 -10.42 -22.23 10.87
CA LEU A 813 -10.87 -21.98 12.23
C LEU A 813 -11.94 -20.89 12.24
N LEU A 814 -13.01 -21.10 13.01
CA LEU A 814 -14.04 -20.10 13.32
C LEU A 814 -13.98 -19.75 14.82
N ALA A 815 -13.78 -18.47 15.11
CA ALA A 815 -13.68 -17.92 16.47
C ALA A 815 -14.17 -16.45 16.47
N PRO A 816 -15.48 -16.18 16.22
CA PRO A 816 -16.03 -14.84 16.09
C PRO A 816 -15.93 -14.02 17.37
N GLN A 817 -15.65 -12.73 17.21
CA GLN A 817 -15.59 -11.72 18.27
C GLN A 817 -16.38 -10.46 17.85
N LEU A 818 -17.50 -10.62 17.14
CA LEU A 818 -18.36 -9.54 16.69
C LEU A 818 -19.10 -8.91 17.87
N THR A 819 -19.13 -7.60 17.92
CA THR A 819 -19.96 -6.83 18.88
C THR A 819 -21.42 -6.81 18.41
N ALA A 820 -22.37 -6.51 19.30
CA ALA A 820 -23.81 -6.54 18.99
C ALA A 820 -24.20 -5.59 17.84
N GLU A 821 -23.50 -4.47 17.69
CA GLU A 821 -23.77 -3.46 16.66
C GLU A 821 -23.31 -3.89 15.24
N GLN A 822 -22.46 -4.90 15.14
CA GLN A 822 -21.99 -5.40 13.84
C GLN A 822 -23.00 -6.34 13.15
N PHE A 823 -24.07 -6.72 13.84
CA PHE A 823 -25.16 -7.51 13.25
C PHE A 823 -26.25 -6.62 12.68
N ASP A 824 -26.84 -7.03 11.57
CA ASP A 824 -27.98 -6.38 10.96
C ASP A 824 -29.26 -6.49 11.82
N GLU A 825 -30.38 -5.95 11.34
CA GLU A 825 -31.67 -5.97 12.06
C GLU A 825 -32.19 -7.37 12.34
N THR A 826 -31.77 -8.35 11.53
CA THR A 826 -32.12 -9.77 11.70
C THR A 826 -31.21 -10.52 12.66
N GLY A 827 -30.14 -9.87 13.17
CA GLY A 827 -29.11 -10.52 13.96
C GLY A 827 -28.09 -11.27 13.12
N THR A 828 -27.94 -10.94 11.83
CA THR A 828 -27.05 -11.63 10.91
C THR A 828 -25.81 -10.78 10.57
N ALA A 829 -24.65 -11.43 10.45
CA ALA A 829 -23.44 -10.86 9.88
C ALA A 829 -22.79 -11.87 8.93
N GLU A 830 -22.38 -11.42 7.75
CA GLU A 830 -21.77 -12.27 6.72
C GLU A 830 -20.40 -11.78 6.31
N LEU A 831 -19.52 -12.74 6.04
CA LEU A 831 -18.22 -12.53 5.40
C LEU A 831 -18.12 -13.43 4.17
N ARG A 832 -17.80 -12.83 3.02
CA ARG A 832 -17.45 -13.56 1.79
C ARG A 832 -15.96 -13.47 1.58
N LEU A 833 -15.31 -14.60 1.32
CA LEU A 833 -13.86 -14.69 1.10
C LEU A 833 -13.55 -15.96 0.29
N THR A 834 -12.28 -16.14 -0.06
CA THR A 834 -11.77 -17.39 -0.65
C THR A 834 -10.91 -18.13 0.36
N PHE A 835 -11.17 -19.41 0.59
CA PHE A 835 -10.32 -20.28 1.39
C PHE A 835 -10.20 -21.65 0.71
N ALA A 836 -9.00 -22.25 0.74
CA ALA A 836 -8.72 -23.54 0.10
C ALA A 836 -9.15 -23.59 -1.39
N GLY A 837 -9.04 -22.45 -2.10
CA GLY A 837 -9.47 -22.34 -3.51
C GLY A 837 -10.98 -22.33 -3.72
N ARG A 838 -11.78 -22.20 -2.65
CA ARG A 838 -13.25 -22.14 -2.70
C ARG A 838 -13.75 -20.77 -2.30
N PRO A 839 -14.60 -20.10 -3.08
CA PRO A 839 -15.39 -18.97 -2.61
C PRO A 839 -16.31 -19.44 -1.48
N LEU A 840 -16.30 -18.73 -0.37
CA LEU A 840 -17.08 -19.05 0.82
C LEU A 840 -17.94 -17.87 1.25
N THR A 841 -19.13 -18.15 1.79
CA THR A 841 -19.89 -17.23 2.64
C THR A 841 -19.94 -17.82 4.05
N VAL A 842 -19.38 -17.10 5.01
CA VAL A 842 -19.51 -17.43 6.44
C VAL A 842 -20.56 -16.52 7.03
N ARG A 843 -21.63 -17.10 7.57
CA ARG A 843 -22.79 -16.40 8.13
C ARG A 843 -22.90 -16.72 9.61
N TYR A 844 -22.87 -15.69 10.44
CA TYR A 844 -23.17 -15.76 11.86
C TYR A 844 -24.58 -15.23 12.13
N HIS A 845 -25.33 -15.93 12.99
CA HIS A 845 -26.62 -15.49 13.45
C HIS A 845 -26.63 -15.36 14.98
N ASN A 846 -26.88 -14.15 15.45
CA ASN A 846 -26.93 -13.73 16.86
C ASN A 846 -28.33 -13.18 17.18
N ALA A 847 -29.31 -14.07 17.29
CA ALA A 847 -30.71 -13.69 17.49
C ALA A 847 -30.94 -12.84 18.76
N ALA A 848 -30.15 -13.08 19.79
CA ALA A 848 -30.23 -12.36 21.08
C ALA A 848 -29.37 -11.07 21.12
N ARG A 849 -28.65 -10.73 20.04
CA ARG A 849 -27.73 -9.58 19.96
C ARG A 849 -26.77 -9.47 21.13
N LYS A 850 -26.19 -10.61 21.53
CA LYS A 850 -25.20 -10.66 22.60
C LYS A 850 -23.90 -10.01 22.17
N GLU A 851 -23.21 -9.43 23.12
CA GLU A 851 -21.87 -8.87 22.93
C GLU A 851 -20.79 -9.96 22.80
N ALA A 852 -19.69 -9.63 22.13
CA ALA A 852 -18.51 -10.48 22.10
C ALA A 852 -18.09 -10.88 23.53
N GLY A 853 -17.76 -12.16 23.72
CA GLY A 853 -17.47 -12.75 25.02
C GLY A 853 -18.69 -13.16 25.85
N SER A 854 -19.92 -12.79 25.42
CA SER A 854 -21.17 -13.19 26.08
C SER A 854 -21.95 -14.26 25.26
N TYR A 855 -21.45 -14.65 24.11
CA TYR A 855 -21.96 -15.75 23.29
C TYR A 855 -20.86 -16.79 23.03
N ARG A 856 -21.26 -17.94 22.55
CA ARG A 856 -20.40 -19.02 22.06
C ARG A 856 -20.98 -19.58 20.77
N LEU A 857 -20.14 -20.25 19.97
CA LEU A 857 -20.62 -21.01 18.82
C LEU A 857 -21.55 -22.13 19.28
N GLY A 858 -22.74 -22.15 18.70
CA GLY A 858 -23.75 -23.20 18.85
C GLY A 858 -23.69 -24.19 17.72
N GLU A 859 -24.82 -24.39 16.98
CA GLU A 859 -24.81 -25.22 15.80
C GLU A 859 -24.00 -24.58 14.69
N VAL A 860 -23.02 -25.30 14.11
CA VAL A 860 -22.23 -24.90 12.95
C VAL A 860 -22.45 -25.91 11.83
N ARG A 861 -22.70 -25.41 10.64
CA ARG A 861 -22.87 -26.24 9.44
C ARG A 861 -21.92 -25.80 8.34
N CYS A 862 -21.16 -26.74 7.77
CA CYS A 862 -20.35 -26.54 6.57
C CYS A 862 -21.07 -27.24 5.40
N GLY A 863 -21.80 -26.47 4.57
CA GLY A 863 -22.77 -27.02 3.66
C GLY A 863 -23.82 -27.82 4.45
N ASP A 864 -24.01 -29.09 4.08
CA ASP A 864 -24.96 -30.01 4.75
C ASP A 864 -24.37 -30.70 6.00
N THR A 865 -23.08 -30.57 6.25
CA THR A 865 -22.37 -31.22 7.35
C THR A 865 -22.43 -30.39 8.64
N ALA A 866 -23.03 -30.94 9.69
CA ALA A 866 -23.01 -30.35 11.03
C ALA A 866 -21.66 -30.62 11.71
N VAL A 867 -21.12 -29.59 12.37
CA VAL A 867 -19.83 -29.66 13.08
C VAL A 867 -20.02 -29.14 14.53
N THR A 868 -19.50 -29.90 15.47
CA THR A 868 -19.62 -29.56 16.89
C THR A 868 -18.46 -28.66 17.32
N PRO A 869 -18.73 -27.55 18.05
CA PRO A 869 -17.68 -26.70 18.63
C PRO A 869 -16.76 -27.47 19.59
N GLY A 870 -15.51 -27.09 19.61
CA GLY A 870 -14.52 -27.58 20.58
C GLY A 870 -14.81 -27.12 22.01
N ALA A 871 -14.10 -27.68 22.97
CA ALA A 871 -14.24 -27.30 24.40
C ALA A 871 -13.84 -25.84 24.68
N ASP A 872 -13.00 -25.26 23.80
CA ASP A 872 -12.58 -23.86 23.82
C ASP A 872 -13.58 -22.89 23.17
N GLY A 873 -14.72 -23.40 22.69
CA GLY A 873 -15.76 -22.60 22.05
C GLY A 873 -15.46 -22.23 20.59
N THR A 874 -14.40 -22.76 19.99
CA THR A 874 -14.06 -22.56 18.57
C THR A 874 -14.52 -23.75 17.71
N VAL A 875 -14.55 -23.56 16.40
CA VAL A 875 -14.81 -24.65 15.44
C VAL A 875 -13.67 -24.72 14.44
N LYS A 876 -13.06 -25.89 14.35
CA LYS A 876 -12.05 -26.20 13.35
C LYS A 876 -12.63 -27.08 12.26
N LEU A 877 -12.70 -26.56 11.04
CA LEU A 877 -13.18 -27.26 9.85
C LEU A 877 -11.97 -27.81 9.09
N PRO A 878 -11.84 -29.15 8.96
CA PRO A 878 -10.77 -29.73 8.15
C PRO A 878 -10.77 -29.16 6.73
N ARG A 879 -9.59 -28.86 6.19
CA ARG A 879 -9.44 -28.34 4.82
C ARG A 879 -10.18 -29.20 3.80
N ALA A 880 -10.08 -30.52 3.91
CA ALA A 880 -10.75 -31.46 3.01
C ALA A 880 -12.28 -31.31 3.01
N LEU A 881 -12.89 -30.90 4.14
CA LEU A 881 -14.33 -30.63 4.21
C LEU A 881 -14.68 -29.33 3.46
N VAL A 882 -13.86 -28.30 3.59
CA VAL A 882 -14.05 -27.03 2.86
C VAL A 882 -13.87 -27.23 1.35
N GLU A 883 -12.91 -28.03 0.93
CA GLU A 883 -12.67 -28.36 -0.49
C GLU A 883 -13.81 -29.15 -1.15
N GLN A 884 -14.69 -29.78 -0.38
CA GLN A 884 -15.88 -30.46 -0.88
C GLN A 884 -17.06 -29.52 -1.15
N LEU A 885 -17.01 -28.27 -0.67
CA LEU A 885 -18.03 -27.26 -0.96
C LEU A 885 -18.10 -26.94 -2.45
N PRO A 886 -19.25 -26.48 -2.98
CA PRO A 886 -19.41 -26.12 -4.39
C PRO A 886 -18.34 -25.15 -4.86
N ALA A 887 -17.85 -25.30 -6.10
CA ALA A 887 -16.82 -24.47 -6.68
C ALA A 887 -17.31 -23.02 -6.96
N GLU A 888 -18.60 -22.87 -7.19
CA GLU A 888 -19.29 -21.59 -7.42
C GLU A 888 -19.60 -20.82 -6.11
N GLY A 889 -19.48 -21.45 -4.95
CA GLY A 889 -19.70 -20.83 -3.64
C GLY A 889 -20.17 -21.82 -2.58
N GLY A 890 -19.47 -21.85 -1.46
CA GLY A 890 -19.80 -22.64 -0.28
C GLY A 890 -20.45 -21.79 0.82
N LEU A 891 -21.40 -22.37 1.58
CA LEU A 891 -22.02 -21.69 2.72
C LEU A 891 -21.59 -22.36 4.02
N ILE A 892 -21.12 -21.58 4.96
CA ILE A 892 -20.89 -21.99 6.36
C ILE A 892 -21.80 -21.13 7.23
N THR A 893 -22.62 -21.76 8.05
CA THR A 893 -23.51 -21.06 8.98
C THR A 893 -23.18 -21.42 10.42
N ALA A 894 -23.31 -20.45 11.32
CA ALA A 894 -23.06 -20.66 12.73
C ALA A 894 -24.04 -19.83 13.58
N GLU A 895 -24.72 -20.51 14.52
CA GLU A 895 -25.54 -19.86 15.53
C GLU A 895 -24.67 -19.40 16.70
N LEU A 896 -24.89 -18.17 17.17
CA LEU A 896 -24.27 -17.62 18.38
C LEU A 896 -25.27 -17.68 19.53
N VAL A 897 -24.99 -18.53 20.51
CA VAL A 897 -25.89 -18.85 21.63
C VAL A 897 -25.42 -18.35 22.99
#